data_c111840aed165202353b18f31b0b1046
#
_entry.id   c111840aed165202353b18f31b0b1046
#
_cell.length_a   1.000
_cell.length_b   1.000
_cell.length_c   1.000
_cell.angle_alpha   90.00
_cell.angle_beta   90.00
_cell.angle_gamma   90.00
#
_symmetry.space_group_name_H-M   'P 1'
#
loop_
_entity.id
_entity.type
_entity.pdbx_description
1 polymer ?
#
loop_
_entity_poly.entity_id
_entity_poly.type
_entity_poly.pdbx_seq_one_letter_code
_entity_poly.pdbx_strand_id
1 'polypeptide(L)'
;MLPKQYKKPALILGGLVLIGLILILFVRLYFTGELIAAWIRPPLEHYLHRNVTLAEAKVGFRGFRVKGLEIRKEGASAPLLKGEKLELRWKFKELLKGNIVIHTLVFTRPEITLVRQKDGSLNIADLLPEKTNTEKTAPARKSHNRELAGVPLFIALLSIQDGQLSFVDLSQQPRSTLRVSNIRSRITDFSTSAPIPFELEGQVQGADERSLTINGTYDLAKNTLKGDVNLQGVDLAALSPLINPSDIIQQGKLTMEASMAAEGFDHFVTKGSLALSGLKIRKDKKLTETLQIEAGFRLDAVRSQQTLEIGNLELELNGQKAKIQGILTQWQQRPHLDFTLSSHQLKLDELLALLPATPSPTKTSRADPRQPPAQDNFLAENVVQEPGSESASPRVLTKPTKKSEETLEKSAVKTESVPGTDQSKEVPVEPVAPSPAAAANLPSTGSQSGPKPIPLDAQGEIHLDWFLYNKLVASNVDCQFILQNGKLRVEPLSASLYGGALGGSVKGDIGSPGPPFQSVVYTENILLDEIIAAFWPQSKGDWSGNVNLISRAEGIGTDLPALQSRTFLNINEAEFSGHPLFLKLSELFQAEDLQQLRFSQVTARVLTSQGIATLKRLHLVGPIVQAEGTGTASLLDKKLDLHLSLQIQAQYVGKIPPLRDIATKIADKHGFVQLPLTVTGTIDEPVYGLDQRWLNETAKRLGVKQGKNLENKQ
;
A
#
# COMPACT_ATOMS: atom_id res chain seq x y z
N MET A 1 30.07 -3.73 -90.71
CA MET A 1 29.14 -4.85 -91.03
C MET A 1 29.48 -6.04 -90.17
N LEU A 2 28.54 -6.46 -89.30
CA LEU A 2 28.75 -7.61 -88.39
C LEU A 2 28.76 -8.91 -89.21
N PRO A 3 29.66 -9.87 -88.94
CA PRO A 3 29.77 -11.14 -89.68
C PRO A 3 28.45 -11.93 -89.55
N LYS A 4 28.06 -12.64 -90.66
CA LYS A 4 26.76 -13.36 -90.75
C LYS A 4 26.46 -14.32 -89.62
N GLN A 5 27.48 -14.82 -88.88
CA GLN A 5 27.31 -15.73 -87.73
C GLN A 5 26.70 -15.07 -86.47
N TYR A 6 26.80 -13.75 -86.31
CA TYR A 6 26.22 -13.04 -85.10
C TYR A 6 24.88 -12.37 -85.33
N LYS A 7 24.36 -12.42 -86.60
CA LYS A 7 23.08 -11.77 -86.93
C LYS A 7 21.89 -12.45 -86.25
N LYS A 8 21.88 -13.79 -86.17
CA LYS A 8 20.80 -14.54 -85.50
C LYS A 8 20.75 -14.37 -83.97
N PRO A 9 21.88 -14.51 -83.24
CA PRO A 9 21.86 -14.28 -81.77
C PRO A 9 21.62 -12.80 -81.41
N ALA A 10 22.08 -11.83 -82.24
CA ALA A 10 21.79 -10.41 -82.00
C ALA A 10 20.29 -10.08 -82.24
N LEU A 11 19.64 -10.71 -83.18
CA LEU A 11 18.20 -10.55 -83.44
C LEU A 11 17.36 -11.15 -82.31
N ILE A 12 17.77 -12.31 -81.80
CA ILE A 12 17.16 -12.94 -80.63
C ILE A 12 17.34 -12.09 -79.38
N LEU A 13 18.54 -11.57 -79.11
CA LEU A 13 18.83 -10.70 -78.00
C LEU A 13 18.10 -9.38 -78.14
N GLY A 14 17.99 -8.79 -79.35
CA GLY A 14 17.20 -7.60 -79.61
C GLY A 14 15.68 -7.80 -79.33
N GLY A 15 15.18 -8.99 -79.79
CA GLY A 15 13.80 -9.40 -79.54
C GLY A 15 13.52 -9.56 -78.04
N LEU A 16 14.41 -10.20 -77.32
CA LEU A 16 14.30 -10.33 -75.83
C LEU A 16 14.35 -8.99 -75.12
N VAL A 17 15.23 -8.07 -75.57
CA VAL A 17 15.25 -6.70 -74.98
C VAL A 17 14.01 -5.93 -75.36
N LEU A 18 13.47 -6.06 -76.56
CA LEU A 18 12.20 -5.42 -76.96
C LEU A 18 11.02 -5.98 -76.20
N ILE A 19 10.93 -7.30 -76.04
CA ILE A 19 9.92 -7.93 -75.18
C ILE A 19 10.02 -7.45 -73.75
N GLY A 20 11.22 -7.35 -73.21
CA GLY A 20 11.51 -6.80 -71.88
C GLY A 20 11.07 -5.34 -71.77
N LEU A 21 11.33 -4.50 -72.76
CA LEU A 21 10.88 -3.11 -72.82
C LEU A 21 9.36 -2.99 -72.95
N ILE A 22 8.73 -3.83 -73.78
CA ILE A 22 7.24 -3.90 -73.90
C ILE A 22 6.64 -4.35 -72.57
N LEU A 23 7.20 -5.34 -71.89
CA LEU A 23 6.74 -5.82 -70.61
C LEU A 23 6.90 -4.72 -69.54
N ILE A 24 8.01 -4.00 -69.54
CA ILE A 24 8.23 -2.86 -68.64
C ILE A 24 7.21 -1.74 -68.93
N LEU A 25 6.97 -1.44 -70.19
CA LEU A 25 6.00 -0.45 -70.64
C LEU A 25 4.57 -0.88 -70.28
N PHE A 26 4.24 -2.17 -70.49
CA PHE A 26 2.96 -2.76 -70.10
C PHE A 26 2.71 -2.70 -68.63
N VAL A 27 3.70 -3.09 -67.79
CA VAL A 27 3.61 -2.98 -66.34
C VAL A 27 3.44 -1.53 -65.91
N ARG A 28 4.14 -0.59 -66.56
CA ARG A 28 4.06 0.85 -66.23
C ARG A 28 2.75 1.51 -66.67
N LEU A 29 2.15 1.05 -67.73
CA LEU A 29 0.89 1.57 -68.28
C LEU A 29 -0.35 0.90 -67.66
N TYR A 30 -0.28 -0.41 -67.38
CA TYR A 30 -1.38 -1.19 -66.93
C TYR A 30 -1.54 -1.17 -65.41
N PHE A 31 -0.46 -1.17 -64.64
CA PHE A 31 -0.48 -1.05 -63.21
C PHE A 31 -0.45 0.43 -62.79
N THR A 32 -1.55 1.12 -62.99
CA THR A 32 -1.77 2.46 -62.52
C THR A 32 -1.93 2.46 -60.96
N GLY A 33 -1.58 3.55 -60.32
CA GLY A 33 -1.73 3.68 -58.84
C GLY A 33 -3.13 3.43 -58.34
N GLU A 34 -4.15 3.76 -59.16
CA GLU A 34 -5.57 3.54 -58.85
C GLU A 34 -5.94 2.05 -58.82
N LEU A 35 -5.43 1.27 -59.78
CA LEU A 35 -5.65 -0.17 -59.84
C LEU A 35 -5.06 -0.90 -58.66
N ILE A 36 -3.91 -0.48 -58.19
CA ILE A 36 -3.24 -1.04 -57.03
C ILE A 36 -3.98 -0.64 -55.75
N ALA A 37 -4.41 0.61 -55.63
CA ALA A 37 -5.24 1.06 -54.55
C ALA A 37 -6.57 0.25 -54.50
N ALA A 38 -7.17 -0.02 -55.63
CA ALA A 38 -8.37 -0.85 -55.74
C ALA A 38 -8.17 -2.33 -55.36
N TRP A 39 -6.94 -2.85 -55.49
CA TRP A 39 -6.60 -4.22 -55.07
C TRP A 39 -6.24 -4.34 -53.59
N ILE A 40 -5.55 -3.34 -53.06
CA ILE A 40 -5.04 -3.36 -51.66
C ILE A 40 -6.13 -2.91 -50.64
N ARG A 41 -6.97 -1.94 -51.03
CA ARG A 41 -7.97 -1.33 -50.14
C ARG A 41 -9.00 -2.33 -49.63
N PRO A 42 -9.72 -3.11 -50.48
CA PRO A 42 -10.83 -3.97 -50.03
C PRO A 42 -10.39 -5.06 -49.03
N PRO A 43 -9.26 -5.80 -49.22
CA PRO A 43 -8.80 -6.78 -48.24
C PRO A 43 -8.41 -6.13 -46.91
N LEU A 44 -7.74 -4.96 -46.91
CA LEU A 44 -7.39 -4.25 -45.70
C LEU A 44 -8.61 -3.73 -44.96
N GLU A 45 -9.58 -3.16 -45.68
CA GLU A 45 -10.85 -2.68 -45.11
C GLU A 45 -11.68 -3.83 -44.54
N HIS A 46 -11.71 -4.96 -45.21
CA HIS A 46 -12.39 -6.16 -44.73
C HIS A 46 -11.75 -6.75 -43.48
N TYR A 47 -10.43 -6.83 -43.46
CA TYR A 47 -9.67 -7.40 -42.33
C TYR A 47 -9.63 -6.47 -41.09
N LEU A 48 -9.47 -5.15 -41.35
CA LEU A 48 -9.36 -4.16 -40.27
C LEU A 48 -10.69 -3.59 -39.81
N HIS A 49 -11.75 -3.84 -40.56
CA HIS A 49 -13.08 -3.18 -40.35
C HIS A 49 -12.95 -1.66 -40.25
N ARG A 50 -12.09 -1.06 -41.14
CA ARG A 50 -11.71 0.36 -41.15
C ARG A 50 -11.68 0.87 -42.59
N ASN A 51 -12.00 2.15 -42.76
CA ASN A 51 -11.83 2.82 -44.06
C ASN A 51 -10.33 3.08 -44.29
N VAL A 52 -9.86 2.67 -45.44
CA VAL A 52 -8.45 2.82 -45.87
C VAL A 52 -8.36 3.80 -47.03
N THR A 53 -7.61 4.88 -46.86
CA THR A 53 -7.33 5.86 -47.90
C THR A 53 -5.87 5.90 -48.25
N LEU A 54 -5.55 6.07 -49.49
CA LEU A 54 -4.19 6.12 -50.07
C LEU A 54 -4.14 7.34 -51.00
N ALA A 55 -3.16 8.24 -50.79
CA ALA A 55 -3.00 9.42 -51.64
C ALA A 55 -2.32 9.06 -52.97
N GLU A 56 -1.29 8.22 -52.93
CA GLU A 56 -0.54 7.80 -54.13
C GLU A 56 -0.07 6.35 -53.95
N ALA A 57 -0.26 5.52 -54.98
CA ALA A 57 0.34 4.18 -55.00
C ALA A 57 1.16 4.04 -56.31
N LYS A 58 2.39 3.57 -56.21
CA LYS A 58 3.30 3.31 -57.35
C LYS A 58 3.87 1.90 -57.26
N VAL A 59 3.78 1.15 -58.33
CA VAL A 59 4.50 -0.13 -58.49
C VAL A 59 5.63 0.03 -59.43
N GLY A 60 6.72 -0.58 -59.06
CA GLY A 60 7.93 -0.70 -59.87
C GLY A 60 8.44 -2.13 -59.88
N PHE A 61 9.42 -2.39 -60.71
CA PHE A 61 10.01 -3.71 -60.90
C PHE A 61 10.62 -4.34 -59.63
N ARG A 62 10.96 -3.50 -58.64
CA ARG A 62 11.61 -3.92 -57.39
C ARG A 62 10.69 -3.86 -56.16
N GLY A 63 9.44 -3.43 -56.32
CA GLY A 63 8.52 -3.28 -55.18
C GLY A 63 7.39 -2.30 -55.44
N PHE A 64 6.64 -2.00 -54.40
CA PHE A 64 5.64 -0.94 -54.47
C PHE A 64 5.89 0.13 -53.37
N ARG A 65 5.34 1.32 -53.62
CA ARG A 65 5.37 2.44 -52.71
C ARG A 65 3.98 3.04 -52.60
N VAL A 66 3.53 3.21 -51.37
CA VAL A 66 2.30 3.91 -51.04
C VAL A 66 2.66 5.19 -50.26
N LYS A 67 2.02 6.31 -50.59
CA LYS A 67 2.13 7.56 -49.87
C LYS A 67 0.76 7.96 -49.32
N GLY A 68 0.77 8.64 -48.18
CA GLY A 68 -0.43 9.16 -47.56
C GLY A 68 -1.45 8.05 -47.18
N LEU A 69 -0.95 6.97 -46.59
CA LEU A 69 -1.79 5.92 -46.02
C LEU A 69 -2.53 6.48 -44.80
N GLU A 70 -3.86 6.35 -44.79
CA GLU A 70 -4.66 6.67 -43.62
C GLU A 70 -5.68 5.55 -43.38
N ILE A 71 -5.75 5.11 -42.12
CA ILE A 71 -6.71 4.09 -41.65
C ILE A 71 -7.58 4.71 -40.56
N ARG A 72 -8.90 4.73 -40.78
CA ARG A 72 -9.86 5.41 -39.92
C ARG A 72 -11.08 4.52 -39.66
N LYS A 73 -11.55 4.49 -38.40
CA LYS A 73 -12.84 3.91 -38.07
C LYS A 73 -13.96 4.83 -38.55
N GLU A 74 -15.02 4.29 -39.07
CA GLU A 74 -16.19 5.06 -39.49
C GLU A 74 -16.74 5.89 -38.32
N GLY A 75 -16.99 7.17 -38.57
CA GLY A 75 -17.43 8.12 -37.53
C GLY A 75 -16.36 8.59 -36.53
N ALA A 76 -15.12 8.12 -36.61
CA ALA A 76 -14.07 8.59 -35.73
C ALA A 76 -13.50 9.96 -36.15
N SER A 77 -13.29 10.86 -35.19
CA SER A 77 -12.73 12.19 -35.41
C SER A 77 -11.24 12.17 -35.77
N ALA A 78 -10.49 11.17 -35.30
CA ALA A 78 -9.07 10.99 -35.56
C ALA A 78 -8.78 9.64 -36.23
N PRO A 79 -7.85 9.56 -37.16
CA PRO A 79 -7.40 8.29 -37.74
C PRO A 79 -6.67 7.44 -36.70
N LEU A 80 -6.82 6.11 -36.81
CA LEU A 80 -6.05 5.16 -36.02
C LEU A 80 -4.57 5.17 -36.45
N LEU A 81 -4.33 5.25 -37.76
CA LEU A 81 -3.01 5.24 -38.35
C LEU A 81 -2.94 6.25 -39.51
N LYS A 82 -1.89 7.05 -39.52
CA LYS A 82 -1.42 7.81 -40.66
C LYS A 82 -0.02 7.40 -40.99
N GLY A 83 0.37 7.43 -42.25
CA GLY A 83 1.73 7.15 -42.65
C GLY A 83 2.10 7.96 -43.88
N GLU A 84 3.27 8.61 -43.82
CA GLU A 84 3.71 9.39 -44.97
C GLU A 84 4.07 8.48 -46.15
N LYS A 85 4.83 7.42 -45.87
CA LYS A 85 5.30 6.52 -46.94
C LYS A 85 5.49 5.09 -46.44
N LEU A 86 4.97 4.13 -47.20
CA LEU A 86 5.20 2.70 -47.04
C LEU A 86 5.91 2.16 -48.25
N GLU A 87 7.09 1.60 -48.10
CA GLU A 87 7.89 0.99 -49.20
C GLU A 87 8.08 -0.50 -48.94
N LEU A 88 7.63 -1.30 -49.89
CA LEU A 88 7.91 -2.73 -49.94
C LEU A 88 8.78 -3.05 -51.14
N ARG A 89 9.88 -3.78 -50.90
CA ARG A 89 10.78 -4.26 -51.95
C ARG A 89 10.87 -5.78 -51.91
N TRP A 90 10.76 -6.41 -53.08
CA TRP A 90 10.87 -7.87 -53.22
C TRP A 90 12.13 -8.26 -54.01
N LYS A 91 12.55 -9.54 -53.86
CA LYS A 91 13.60 -10.14 -54.65
C LYS A 91 12.99 -10.66 -55.98
N PHE A 92 13.12 -9.90 -57.07
CA PHE A 92 12.48 -10.21 -58.35
C PHE A 92 12.89 -11.60 -58.90
N LYS A 93 14.15 -12.02 -58.70
CA LYS A 93 14.61 -13.35 -59.13
C LYS A 93 13.87 -14.49 -58.46
N GLU A 94 13.48 -14.35 -57.18
CA GLU A 94 12.74 -15.36 -56.44
C GLU A 94 11.25 -15.35 -56.82
N LEU A 95 10.73 -14.16 -57.15
CA LEU A 95 9.35 -14.02 -57.65
C LEU A 95 9.15 -14.76 -58.97
N LEU A 96 10.17 -14.75 -59.88
CA LEU A 96 10.15 -15.52 -61.11
C LEU A 96 10.14 -17.04 -60.91
N LYS A 97 10.59 -17.51 -59.75
CA LYS A 97 10.56 -18.91 -59.31
C LYS A 97 9.29 -19.27 -58.57
N GLY A 98 8.34 -18.33 -58.42
CA GLY A 98 7.11 -18.50 -57.66
C GLY A 98 7.23 -18.27 -56.15
N ASN A 99 8.41 -17.82 -55.66
CA ASN A 99 8.63 -17.55 -54.23
C ASN A 99 8.45 -16.06 -53.94
N ILE A 100 7.59 -15.71 -53.01
CA ILE A 100 7.39 -14.33 -52.53
C ILE A 100 8.40 -14.05 -51.42
N VAL A 101 9.57 -13.45 -51.77
CA VAL A 101 10.58 -13.05 -50.79
C VAL A 101 10.60 -11.54 -50.71
N ILE A 102 10.13 -10.98 -49.61
CA ILE A 102 10.19 -9.54 -49.32
C ILE A 102 11.59 -9.22 -48.79
N HIS A 103 12.30 -8.33 -49.47
CA HIS A 103 13.63 -7.91 -49.04
C HIS A 103 13.54 -6.84 -47.94
N THR A 104 12.73 -5.81 -48.17
CA THR A 104 12.55 -4.73 -47.20
C THR A 104 11.09 -4.25 -47.17
N LEU A 105 10.60 -3.96 -45.95
CA LEU A 105 9.36 -3.26 -45.71
C LEU A 105 9.67 -2.09 -44.76
N VAL A 106 9.58 -0.87 -45.28
CA VAL A 106 9.91 0.36 -44.55
C VAL A 106 8.68 1.24 -44.42
N PHE A 107 8.34 1.61 -43.20
CA PHE A 107 7.29 2.54 -42.90
C PHE A 107 7.86 3.84 -42.35
N THR A 108 7.76 4.92 -43.13
CA THR A 108 8.32 6.24 -42.80
C THR A 108 7.23 7.12 -42.20
N ARG A 109 7.51 7.70 -41.04
CA ARG A 109 6.66 8.59 -40.25
C ARG A 109 5.23 8.05 -40.05
N PRO A 110 5.07 6.82 -39.54
CA PRO A 110 3.76 6.37 -39.11
C PRO A 110 3.34 7.11 -37.84
N GLU A 111 2.12 7.61 -37.81
CA GLU A 111 1.45 8.20 -36.65
C GLU A 111 0.31 7.27 -36.23
N ILE A 112 0.45 6.65 -35.06
CA ILE A 112 -0.55 5.77 -34.47
C ILE A 112 -1.27 6.52 -33.34
N THR A 113 -2.62 6.54 -33.35
CA THR A 113 -3.42 7.16 -32.30
C THR A 113 -4.29 6.12 -31.60
N LEU A 114 -3.90 5.80 -30.36
CA LEU A 114 -4.71 4.98 -29.46
C LEU A 114 -5.60 5.87 -28.60
N VAL A 115 -6.88 5.58 -28.55
CA VAL A 115 -7.85 6.36 -27.78
C VAL A 115 -8.54 5.44 -26.78
N ARG A 116 -8.44 5.76 -25.49
CA ARG A 116 -9.29 5.18 -24.46
C ARG A 116 -10.58 5.98 -24.41
N GLN A 117 -11.70 5.31 -24.64
CA GLN A 117 -13.03 5.93 -24.63
C GLN A 117 -13.52 6.17 -23.19
N LYS A 118 -14.63 6.89 -23.04
CA LYS A 118 -15.22 7.17 -21.73
C LYS A 118 -15.67 5.92 -20.96
N ASP A 119 -15.98 4.86 -21.66
CA ASP A 119 -16.34 3.53 -21.12
C ASP A 119 -15.10 2.68 -20.76
N GLY A 120 -13.88 3.22 -20.95
CA GLY A 120 -12.62 2.52 -20.72
C GLY A 120 -12.15 1.63 -21.88
N SER A 121 -12.95 1.45 -22.93
CA SER A 121 -12.56 0.67 -24.10
C SER A 121 -11.52 1.39 -24.96
N LEU A 122 -10.67 0.63 -25.67
CA LEU A 122 -9.72 1.18 -26.64
C LEU A 122 -10.33 1.23 -28.03
N ASN A 123 -9.95 2.23 -28.83
CA ASN A 123 -10.38 2.35 -30.23
C ASN A 123 -9.91 1.19 -31.13
N ILE A 124 -9.09 0.28 -30.61
CA ILE A 124 -8.63 -0.96 -31.26
C ILE A 124 -9.21 -2.22 -30.63
N ALA A 125 -10.15 -2.11 -29.70
CA ALA A 125 -10.66 -3.26 -28.94
C ALA A 125 -11.29 -4.33 -29.86
N ASP A 126 -11.90 -3.91 -30.95
CA ASP A 126 -12.49 -4.77 -31.99
C ASP A 126 -11.46 -5.48 -32.90
N LEU A 127 -10.20 -5.05 -32.87
CA LEU A 127 -9.09 -5.72 -33.56
C LEU A 127 -8.38 -6.77 -32.70
N LEU A 128 -8.68 -6.77 -31.38
CA LEU A 128 -8.12 -7.74 -30.45
C LEU A 128 -9.04 -8.99 -30.44
N PRO A 129 -8.47 -10.20 -30.28
CA PRO A 129 -9.26 -11.42 -30.21
C PRO A 129 -10.25 -11.32 -29.04
N GLU A 130 -11.55 -11.56 -29.33
CA GLU A 130 -12.59 -11.56 -28.32
C GLU A 130 -12.30 -12.57 -27.20
N LYS A 131 -12.51 -12.15 -25.97
CA LYS A 131 -12.59 -13.04 -24.81
C LYS A 131 -13.82 -13.91 -24.98
N THR A 132 -13.72 -15.11 -25.50
CA THR A 132 -14.80 -16.10 -25.45
C THR A 132 -15.03 -16.54 -24.02
N ASN A 133 -15.79 -15.75 -23.26
CA ASN A 133 -16.55 -16.26 -22.13
C ASN A 133 -17.80 -16.96 -22.68
N THR A 134 -17.65 -18.19 -23.09
CA THR A 134 -18.81 -19.06 -23.28
C THR A 134 -18.40 -20.52 -23.11
N GLU A 135 -18.46 -20.99 -21.87
CA GLU A 135 -18.85 -22.37 -21.64
C GLU A 135 -20.30 -22.52 -22.18
N LYS A 136 -20.44 -23.10 -23.38
CA LYS A 136 -21.53 -24.00 -23.74
C LYS A 136 -21.33 -24.47 -25.18
N THR A 137 -20.96 -25.73 -25.28
CA THR A 137 -21.28 -26.66 -26.37
C THR A 137 -21.72 -26.08 -27.74
N ALA A 138 -20.73 -25.90 -28.63
CA ALA A 138 -20.93 -25.96 -30.05
C ALA A 138 -19.72 -26.60 -30.74
N PRO A 139 -19.90 -27.39 -31.82
CA PRO A 139 -18.83 -28.16 -32.42
C PRO A 139 -17.72 -27.26 -32.98
N ALA A 140 -16.48 -27.69 -32.82
CA ALA A 140 -15.26 -27.01 -33.24
C ALA A 140 -15.39 -26.42 -34.65
N ARG A 141 -15.67 -25.11 -34.74
CA ARG A 141 -15.41 -24.33 -35.95
C ARG A 141 -13.88 -24.20 -36.05
N LYS A 142 -13.33 -24.89 -37.05
CA LYS A 142 -11.93 -24.81 -37.43
C LYS A 142 -11.51 -23.33 -37.54
N SER A 143 -10.63 -22.90 -36.67
CA SER A 143 -10.10 -21.52 -36.67
C SER A 143 -9.47 -21.22 -38.03
N HIS A 144 -9.89 -20.12 -38.67
CA HIS A 144 -9.39 -19.60 -39.95
C HIS A 144 -7.89 -19.14 -39.90
N ASN A 145 -7.24 -19.29 -38.78
CA ASN A 145 -5.80 -19.01 -38.64
C ASN A 145 -4.85 -20.03 -39.31
N ARG A 146 -5.43 -21.05 -40.03
CA ARG A 146 -4.61 -22.05 -40.76
C ARG A 146 -4.31 -21.67 -42.20
N GLU A 147 -4.92 -20.64 -42.78
CA GLU A 147 -4.68 -20.32 -44.18
C GLU A 147 -3.44 -19.49 -44.48
N LEU A 148 -2.89 -18.77 -43.46
CA LEU A 148 -1.58 -18.10 -43.59
C LEU A 148 -0.39 -19.03 -43.34
N ALA A 149 -0.61 -20.24 -42.82
CA ALA A 149 0.46 -21.22 -42.54
C ALA A 149 0.97 -21.96 -43.79
N GLY A 150 0.43 -21.69 -44.99
CA GLY A 150 0.77 -22.40 -46.22
C GLY A 150 1.88 -21.75 -47.08
N VAL A 151 2.19 -20.47 -46.89
CA VAL A 151 3.24 -19.77 -47.63
C VAL A 151 4.30 -19.25 -46.66
N PRO A 152 5.54 -19.76 -46.72
CA PRO A 152 6.61 -19.24 -45.86
C PRO A 152 6.89 -17.79 -46.25
N LEU A 153 6.37 -16.84 -45.48
CA LEU A 153 6.61 -15.43 -45.63
C LEU A 153 7.99 -15.11 -45.00
N PHE A 154 8.92 -14.64 -45.79
CA PHE A 154 10.21 -14.17 -45.33
C PHE A 154 10.37 -12.69 -45.65
N ILE A 155 10.67 -11.86 -44.60
CA ILE A 155 11.02 -10.44 -44.77
C ILE A 155 12.40 -10.22 -44.17
N ALA A 156 13.39 -9.88 -44.98
CA ALA A 156 14.74 -9.71 -44.48
C ALA A 156 14.90 -8.47 -43.59
N LEU A 157 14.12 -7.41 -43.84
CA LEU A 157 14.10 -6.20 -42.97
C LEU A 157 12.71 -5.57 -42.98
N LEU A 158 12.12 -5.46 -41.81
CA LEU A 158 10.97 -4.62 -41.54
C LEU A 158 11.42 -3.47 -40.63
N SER A 159 11.14 -2.21 -40.99
CA SER A 159 11.64 -1.04 -40.30
C SER A 159 10.59 0.06 -40.20
N ILE A 160 10.49 0.67 -39.04
CA ILE A 160 9.80 1.93 -38.81
C ILE A 160 10.84 3.03 -38.67
N GLN A 161 10.63 4.16 -39.34
CA GLN A 161 11.48 5.34 -39.30
C GLN A 161 10.67 6.57 -38.89
N ASP A 162 11.11 7.24 -37.83
CA ASP A 162 10.52 8.48 -37.30
C ASP A 162 9.02 8.35 -36.98
N GLY A 163 8.62 7.20 -36.43
CA GLY A 163 7.24 6.95 -36.04
C GLY A 163 6.80 7.75 -34.82
N GLN A 164 5.49 7.90 -34.66
CA GLN A 164 4.86 8.53 -33.49
C GLN A 164 3.72 7.69 -32.99
N LEU A 165 3.66 7.48 -31.68
CA LEU A 165 2.53 6.89 -30.96
C LEU A 165 1.91 7.94 -30.05
N SER A 166 0.61 8.18 -30.16
CA SER A 166 -0.15 9.05 -29.29
C SER A 166 -1.21 8.24 -28.57
N PHE A 167 -1.19 8.23 -27.26
CA PHE A 167 -2.24 7.64 -26.41
C PHE A 167 -3.08 8.77 -25.83
N VAL A 168 -4.38 8.79 -26.15
CA VAL A 168 -5.34 9.79 -25.69
C VAL A 168 -6.33 9.13 -24.73
N ASP A 169 -6.40 9.61 -23.51
CA ASP A 169 -7.38 9.13 -22.53
C ASP A 169 -8.55 10.10 -22.43
N LEU A 170 -9.74 9.63 -22.84
CA LEU A 170 -11.01 10.37 -22.77
C LEU A 170 -11.86 9.98 -21.57
N SER A 171 -11.44 8.96 -20.81
CA SER A 171 -12.15 8.53 -19.59
C SER A 171 -11.96 9.49 -18.43
N GLN A 172 -10.97 10.38 -18.52
CA GLN A 172 -10.61 11.37 -17.49
C GLN A 172 -10.85 12.81 -17.96
N GLN A 173 -11.05 13.72 -17.01
CA GLN A 173 -11.10 15.17 -17.25
C GLN A 173 -10.12 15.89 -16.31
N PRO A 174 -9.19 16.72 -16.84
CA PRO A 174 -8.99 17.06 -18.25
C PRO A 174 -8.44 15.89 -19.08
N ARG A 175 -8.58 15.98 -20.41
CA ARG A 175 -8.02 14.97 -21.32
C ARG A 175 -6.52 14.86 -21.14
N SER A 176 -6.01 13.65 -21.03
CA SER A 176 -4.59 13.38 -20.98
C SER A 176 -4.09 12.76 -22.28
N THR A 177 -2.88 13.13 -22.67
CA THR A 177 -2.23 12.61 -23.87
C THR A 177 -0.79 12.28 -23.56
N LEU A 178 -0.42 11.01 -23.78
CA LEU A 178 0.98 10.57 -23.76
C LEU A 178 1.46 10.40 -25.19
N ARG A 179 2.62 10.96 -25.51
CA ARG A 179 3.24 10.84 -26.83
C ARG A 179 4.61 10.18 -26.74
N VAL A 180 4.84 9.21 -27.62
CA VAL A 180 6.16 8.65 -27.91
C VAL A 180 6.49 9.04 -29.34
N SER A 181 7.58 9.77 -29.54
CA SER A 181 8.05 10.28 -30.84
C SER A 181 9.39 9.65 -31.24
N ASN A 182 9.83 9.95 -32.43
CA ASN A 182 11.11 9.46 -32.96
C ASN A 182 11.23 7.93 -32.90
N ILE A 183 10.10 7.24 -33.06
CA ILE A 183 10.10 5.77 -32.99
C ILE A 183 10.86 5.22 -34.19
N ARG A 184 11.91 4.47 -33.89
CA ARG A 184 12.66 3.67 -34.81
C ARG A 184 12.53 2.21 -34.43
N SER A 185 12.15 1.37 -35.37
CA SER A 185 12.07 -0.07 -35.13
C SER A 185 12.80 -0.81 -36.25
N ARG A 186 13.45 -1.88 -35.85
CA ARG A 186 14.14 -2.79 -36.77
C ARG A 186 13.80 -4.22 -36.40
N ILE A 187 13.25 -4.95 -37.37
CA ILE A 187 12.98 -6.38 -37.26
C ILE A 187 13.73 -7.02 -38.44
N THR A 188 14.70 -7.87 -38.17
CA THR A 188 15.49 -8.58 -39.18
C THR A 188 15.03 -10.02 -39.28
N ASP A 189 15.17 -10.60 -40.45
CA ASP A 189 14.92 -12.00 -40.71
C ASP A 189 13.52 -12.49 -40.19
N PHE A 190 12.52 -11.63 -40.42
CA PHE A 190 11.13 -11.99 -40.07
C PHE A 190 10.73 -13.27 -40.79
N SER A 191 10.43 -14.30 -40.03
CA SER A 191 10.01 -15.62 -40.52
C SER A 191 8.92 -16.18 -39.66
N THR A 192 7.97 -16.88 -40.26
CA THR A 192 6.91 -17.60 -39.52
C THR A 192 7.42 -18.90 -38.88
N SER A 193 8.66 -19.33 -39.18
CA SER A 193 9.25 -20.60 -38.72
C SER A 193 10.42 -20.47 -37.75
N ALA A 194 10.86 -19.24 -37.44
CA ALA A 194 11.97 -18.98 -36.54
C ALA A 194 11.67 -17.79 -35.63
N PRO A 195 12.31 -17.68 -34.45
CA PRO A 195 12.17 -16.51 -33.58
C PRO A 195 12.57 -15.23 -34.30
N ILE A 196 11.77 -14.19 -34.15
CA ILE A 196 11.88 -12.90 -34.83
C ILE A 196 12.56 -11.92 -33.86
N PRO A 197 13.82 -11.50 -34.12
CA PRO A 197 14.45 -10.46 -33.34
C PRO A 197 13.86 -9.09 -33.69
N PHE A 198 13.64 -8.25 -32.68
CA PHE A 198 13.18 -6.89 -32.88
C PHE A 198 13.89 -5.90 -31.95
N GLU A 199 14.07 -4.69 -32.45
CA GLU A 199 14.60 -3.55 -31.73
C GLU A 199 13.63 -2.38 -31.94
N LEU A 200 13.35 -1.65 -30.89
CA LEU A 200 12.54 -0.44 -30.90
C LEU A 200 13.20 0.62 -30.02
N GLU A 201 13.40 1.79 -30.58
CA GLU A 201 13.83 2.98 -29.86
C GLU A 201 12.76 4.06 -30.00
N GLY A 202 12.65 4.94 -29.00
CA GLY A 202 11.72 6.05 -29.03
C GLY A 202 12.03 7.12 -27.99
N GLN A 203 11.36 8.24 -28.11
CA GLN A 203 11.44 9.34 -27.16
C GLN A 203 10.08 9.51 -26.48
N VAL A 204 10.02 9.29 -25.17
CA VAL A 204 8.82 9.55 -24.37
C VAL A 204 8.68 11.05 -24.15
N GLN A 205 7.47 11.55 -24.17
CA GLN A 205 7.16 12.96 -23.91
C GLN A 205 7.79 13.46 -22.60
N GLY A 206 8.50 14.59 -22.64
CA GLY A 206 9.18 15.16 -21.49
C GLY A 206 10.49 14.48 -21.09
N ALA A 207 11.03 13.61 -21.93
CA ALA A 207 12.31 12.94 -21.71
C ALA A 207 13.30 13.22 -22.84
N ASP A 208 14.58 12.87 -22.60
CA ASP A 208 15.65 13.01 -23.58
C ASP A 208 15.47 12.07 -24.78
N GLU A 209 16.24 12.28 -25.84
CA GLU A 209 16.27 11.36 -26.98
C GLU A 209 16.62 9.94 -26.54
N ARG A 210 15.97 8.94 -27.17
CA ARG A 210 16.15 7.52 -26.87
C ARG A 210 15.82 7.14 -25.41
N SER A 211 14.88 7.82 -24.79
CA SER A 211 14.45 7.51 -23.43
C SER A 211 13.70 6.18 -23.30
N LEU A 212 13.30 5.58 -24.42
CA LEU A 212 12.69 4.24 -24.48
C LEU A 212 13.51 3.37 -25.43
N THR A 213 13.95 2.20 -24.95
CA THR A 213 14.54 1.14 -25.76
C THR A 213 13.90 -0.19 -25.40
N ILE A 214 13.48 -0.94 -26.41
CA ILE A 214 12.92 -2.29 -26.25
C ILE A 214 13.64 -3.21 -27.24
N ASN A 215 14.26 -4.26 -26.74
CA ASN A 215 14.93 -5.27 -27.54
C ASN A 215 14.36 -6.64 -27.21
N GLY A 216 14.24 -7.52 -28.19
CA GLY A 216 13.71 -8.84 -27.86
C GLY A 216 13.62 -9.79 -29.05
N THR A 217 12.99 -10.92 -28.78
CA THR A 217 12.67 -11.96 -29.75
C THR A 217 11.25 -12.44 -29.55
N TYR A 218 10.51 -12.64 -30.63
CA TYR A 218 9.19 -13.23 -30.63
C TYR A 218 9.14 -14.49 -31.48
N ASP A 219 8.80 -15.62 -30.88
CA ASP A 219 8.61 -16.90 -31.57
C ASP A 219 7.12 -17.10 -31.88
N LEU A 220 6.77 -16.93 -33.15
CA LEU A 220 5.38 -17.07 -33.62
C LEU A 220 4.83 -18.49 -33.45
N ALA A 221 5.68 -19.51 -33.62
CA ALA A 221 5.27 -20.91 -33.56
C ALA A 221 4.93 -21.35 -32.13
N LYS A 222 5.73 -20.84 -31.16
CA LYS A 222 5.54 -21.12 -29.74
C LYS A 222 4.70 -20.06 -29.05
N ASN A 223 4.41 -18.95 -29.71
CA ASN A 223 3.79 -17.76 -29.14
C ASN A 223 4.51 -17.27 -27.88
N THR A 224 5.84 -17.18 -27.92
CA THR A 224 6.67 -16.73 -26.81
C THR A 224 7.41 -15.45 -27.13
N LEU A 225 7.41 -14.52 -26.17
CA LEU A 225 8.13 -13.25 -26.20
C LEU A 225 9.22 -13.25 -25.13
N LYS A 226 10.42 -12.80 -25.49
CA LYS A 226 11.49 -12.48 -24.54
C LYS A 226 12.08 -11.14 -24.93
N GLY A 227 12.32 -10.28 -23.97
CA GLY A 227 12.90 -8.98 -24.27
C GLY A 227 13.25 -8.16 -23.04
N ASP A 228 13.95 -7.08 -23.31
CA ASP A 228 14.38 -6.11 -22.32
C ASP A 228 13.77 -4.75 -22.65
N VAL A 229 13.31 -4.05 -21.64
CA VAL A 229 12.75 -2.70 -21.71
C VAL A 229 13.61 -1.79 -20.87
N ASN A 230 14.07 -0.69 -21.45
CA ASN A 230 14.81 0.34 -20.74
C ASN A 230 14.10 1.69 -20.95
N LEU A 231 13.76 2.34 -19.84
CA LEU A 231 13.22 3.70 -19.77
C LEU A 231 14.21 4.58 -19.01
N GLN A 232 14.61 5.71 -19.58
CA GLN A 232 15.58 6.60 -18.95
C GLN A 232 15.06 8.02 -18.82
N GLY A 233 15.07 8.54 -17.58
CA GLY A 233 14.85 9.94 -17.27
C GLY A 233 13.48 10.50 -17.70
N VAL A 234 12.44 9.66 -17.74
CA VAL A 234 11.09 10.08 -18.13
C VAL A 234 10.49 11.00 -17.08
N ASP A 235 10.05 12.19 -17.47
CA ASP A 235 9.42 13.16 -16.57
C ASP A 235 8.03 12.66 -16.12
N LEU A 236 7.91 12.38 -14.84
CA LEU A 236 6.65 11.92 -14.25
C LEU A 236 5.56 12.98 -14.26
N ALA A 237 5.93 14.27 -14.22
CA ALA A 237 4.93 15.35 -14.27
C ALA A 237 4.19 15.33 -15.61
N ALA A 238 4.88 15.00 -16.71
CA ALA A 238 4.27 14.81 -18.01
C ALA A 238 3.32 13.59 -18.07
N LEU A 239 3.56 12.56 -17.23
CA LEU A 239 2.74 11.35 -17.12
C LEU A 239 1.66 11.46 -16.04
N SER A 240 1.73 12.45 -15.14
CA SER A 240 0.82 12.58 -14.00
C SER A 240 -0.67 12.54 -14.37
N PRO A 241 -1.13 13.12 -15.50
CA PRO A 241 -2.53 13.02 -15.90
C PRO A 241 -3.00 11.60 -16.21
N LEU A 242 -2.09 10.70 -16.60
CA LEU A 242 -2.39 9.28 -16.88
C LEU A 242 -2.36 8.42 -15.60
N ILE A 243 -1.49 8.78 -14.67
CA ILE A 243 -1.26 8.02 -13.43
C ILE A 243 -2.22 8.51 -12.34
N ASN A 244 -2.42 9.83 -12.24
CA ASN A 244 -3.22 10.45 -11.20
C ASN A 244 -3.89 11.73 -11.68
N PRO A 245 -5.22 11.73 -11.90
CA PRO A 245 -5.96 12.88 -12.41
C PRO A 245 -5.96 14.10 -11.46
N SER A 246 -5.53 13.95 -10.21
CA SER A 246 -5.56 15.02 -9.20
C SER A 246 -4.29 15.88 -9.17
N ASP A 247 -3.41 15.84 -10.14
CA ASP A 247 -2.13 16.57 -10.17
C ASP A 247 -1.27 16.37 -8.90
N ILE A 248 -1.31 15.18 -8.34
CA ILE A 248 -0.58 14.88 -7.10
C ILE A 248 0.92 14.89 -7.36
N ILE A 249 1.37 14.30 -8.47
CA ILE A 249 2.79 14.26 -8.84
C ILE A 249 3.15 15.54 -9.59
N GLN A 250 4.06 16.35 -9.02
CA GLN A 250 4.46 17.63 -9.59
C GLN A 250 5.82 17.59 -10.28
N GLN A 251 6.73 16.79 -9.79
CA GLN A 251 8.07 16.62 -10.33
C GLN A 251 8.55 15.20 -10.09
N GLY A 252 9.51 14.77 -10.88
CA GLY A 252 10.18 13.47 -10.71
C GLY A 252 10.62 12.90 -12.04
N LYS A 253 11.69 12.13 -12.03
CA LYS A 253 12.20 11.38 -13.19
C LYS A 253 12.12 9.89 -12.93
N LEU A 254 11.58 9.15 -13.88
CA LEU A 254 11.50 7.69 -13.89
C LEU A 254 12.63 7.10 -14.72
N THR A 255 13.39 6.21 -14.14
CA THR A 255 14.29 5.29 -14.83
C THR A 255 13.86 3.86 -14.51
N MET A 256 13.79 2.99 -15.52
CA MET A 256 13.38 1.59 -15.35
C MET A 256 14.16 0.70 -16.31
N GLU A 257 14.67 -0.40 -15.79
CA GLU A 257 15.24 -1.49 -16.57
C GLU A 257 14.52 -2.79 -16.21
N ALA A 258 13.96 -3.47 -17.19
CA ALA A 258 13.22 -4.70 -16.94
C ALA A 258 13.44 -5.71 -18.08
N SER A 259 13.66 -6.96 -17.70
CA SER A 259 13.61 -8.11 -18.59
C SER A 259 12.25 -8.76 -18.47
N MET A 260 11.64 -9.12 -19.59
CA MET A 260 10.33 -9.75 -19.65
C MET A 260 10.37 -11.05 -20.48
N ALA A 261 9.61 -12.02 -20.04
CA ALA A 261 9.28 -13.21 -20.82
C ALA A 261 7.76 -13.42 -20.77
N ALA A 262 7.17 -13.79 -21.91
CA ALA A 262 5.75 -14.12 -21.98
C ALA A 262 5.55 -15.40 -22.78
N GLU A 263 4.64 -16.26 -22.31
CA GLU A 263 4.18 -17.46 -23.00
C GLU A 263 2.70 -17.27 -23.35
N GLY A 264 2.44 -17.11 -24.64
CA GLY A 264 1.15 -16.66 -25.11
C GLY A 264 0.86 -15.22 -24.65
N PHE A 265 -0.41 -14.93 -24.41
CA PHE A 265 -0.87 -13.70 -23.78
C PHE A 265 -1.41 -13.98 -22.36
N ASP A 266 -0.98 -15.07 -21.77
CA ASP A 266 -1.50 -15.57 -20.51
C ASP A 266 -0.46 -15.53 -19.38
N HIS A 267 0.75 -16.02 -19.63
CA HIS A 267 1.80 -16.09 -18.62
C HIS A 267 2.89 -15.05 -18.89
N PHE A 268 3.20 -14.19 -17.91
CA PHE A 268 4.18 -13.12 -18.00
C PHE A 268 5.11 -13.16 -16.79
N VAL A 269 6.41 -13.25 -17.06
CA VAL A 269 7.44 -13.12 -16.03
C VAL A 269 8.24 -11.85 -16.33
N THR A 270 8.40 -11.00 -15.33
CA THR A 270 9.23 -9.81 -15.43
C THR A 270 10.11 -9.64 -14.21
N LYS A 271 11.33 -9.17 -14.42
CA LYS A 271 12.26 -8.79 -13.36
C LYS A 271 12.97 -7.52 -13.77
N GLY A 272 13.28 -6.67 -12.82
CA GLY A 272 13.95 -5.42 -13.14
C GLY A 272 14.15 -4.53 -11.94
N SER A 273 14.54 -3.30 -12.26
CA SER A 273 14.67 -2.22 -11.29
C SER A 273 13.96 -0.97 -11.81
N LEU A 274 13.51 -0.15 -10.89
CA LEU A 274 12.85 1.13 -11.14
C LEU A 274 13.43 2.14 -10.14
N ALA A 275 13.77 3.33 -10.62
CA ALA A 275 14.22 4.44 -9.81
C ALA A 275 13.38 5.68 -10.10
N LEU A 276 12.83 6.29 -9.05
CA LEU A 276 12.16 7.58 -9.08
C LEU A 276 13.04 8.60 -8.35
N SER A 277 13.59 9.53 -9.08
CA SER A 277 14.46 10.57 -8.52
C SER A 277 13.81 11.94 -8.57
N GLY A 278 14.02 12.74 -7.54
CA GLY A 278 13.51 14.11 -7.48
C GLY A 278 11.98 14.18 -7.39
N LEU A 279 11.33 13.14 -6.86
CA LEU A 279 9.88 13.07 -6.77
C LEU A 279 9.36 14.10 -5.77
N LYS A 280 8.42 14.94 -6.21
CA LYS A 280 7.66 15.87 -5.36
C LYS A 280 6.18 15.66 -5.55
N ILE A 281 5.49 15.47 -4.44
CA ILE A 281 4.05 15.22 -4.38
C ILE A 281 3.36 16.46 -3.80
N ARG A 282 2.25 16.87 -4.38
CA ARG A 282 1.41 17.94 -3.82
C ARG A 282 0.50 17.37 -2.75
N LYS A 283 0.62 17.88 -1.52
CA LYS A 283 -0.23 17.55 -0.38
C LYS A 283 -0.81 18.85 0.19
N ASP A 284 -2.13 18.96 0.27
CA ASP A 284 -2.81 20.11 0.89
C ASP A 284 -2.27 21.49 0.47
N LYS A 285 -2.05 21.69 -0.83
CA LYS A 285 -1.45 22.90 -1.44
C LYS A 285 0.05 23.12 -1.14
N LYS A 286 0.71 22.23 -0.41
CA LYS A 286 2.17 22.24 -0.19
C LYS A 286 2.83 21.11 -0.98
N LEU A 287 4.08 21.33 -1.39
CA LEU A 287 4.91 20.27 -1.95
C LEU A 287 5.62 19.52 -0.82
N THR A 288 5.75 18.20 -0.99
CA THR A 288 6.61 17.40 -0.11
C THR A 288 8.08 17.77 -0.30
N GLU A 289 8.92 17.35 0.62
CA GLU A 289 10.36 17.27 0.39
C GLU A 289 10.64 16.34 -0.80
N THR A 290 11.86 16.45 -1.33
CA THR A 290 12.27 15.64 -2.47
C THR A 290 12.44 14.18 -2.04
N LEU A 291 11.70 13.27 -2.68
CA LEU A 291 11.73 11.85 -2.40
C LEU A 291 12.58 11.11 -3.45
N GLN A 292 13.26 10.08 -2.99
CA GLN A 292 13.94 9.10 -3.82
C GLN A 292 13.36 7.73 -3.54
N ILE A 293 12.94 7.04 -4.58
CA ILE A 293 12.38 5.69 -4.49
C ILE A 293 13.14 4.81 -5.44
N GLU A 294 13.68 3.71 -4.93
CA GLU A 294 14.26 2.64 -5.74
C GLU A 294 13.47 1.37 -5.49
N ALA A 295 13.21 0.62 -6.53
CA ALA A 295 12.51 -0.65 -6.44
C ALA A 295 13.16 -1.69 -7.33
N GLY A 296 13.57 -2.81 -6.73
CA GLY A 296 13.90 -4.04 -7.45
C GLY A 296 12.70 -4.99 -7.42
N PHE A 297 12.34 -5.60 -8.54
CA PHE A 297 11.15 -6.44 -8.60
C PHE A 297 11.34 -7.72 -9.41
N ARG A 298 10.61 -8.76 -9.00
CA ARG A 298 10.37 -9.97 -9.77
C ARG A 298 8.89 -10.34 -9.64
N LEU A 299 8.21 -10.34 -10.77
CA LEU A 299 6.77 -10.56 -10.87
C LEU A 299 6.51 -11.71 -11.83
N ASP A 300 5.57 -12.58 -11.48
CA ASP A 300 5.10 -13.68 -12.30
C ASP A 300 3.56 -13.63 -12.34
N ALA A 301 2.99 -13.43 -13.51
CA ALA A 301 1.57 -13.19 -13.68
C ALA A 301 0.94 -14.22 -14.61
N VAL A 302 -0.12 -14.88 -14.16
CA VAL A 302 -0.96 -15.77 -14.97
C VAL A 302 -2.36 -15.16 -15.09
N ARG A 303 -2.65 -14.65 -16.28
CA ARG A 303 -3.88 -13.87 -16.53
C ARG A 303 -5.15 -14.70 -16.42
N SER A 304 -5.16 -15.94 -16.95
CA SER A 304 -6.32 -16.84 -16.90
C SER A 304 -6.70 -17.21 -15.47
N GLN A 305 -5.71 -17.33 -14.59
CA GLN A 305 -5.89 -17.60 -13.16
C GLN A 305 -6.09 -16.33 -12.34
N GLN A 306 -5.89 -15.15 -12.93
CA GLN A 306 -5.88 -13.87 -12.24
C GLN A 306 -4.93 -13.86 -11.03
N THR A 307 -3.74 -14.45 -11.20
CA THR A 307 -2.70 -14.54 -10.16
C THR A 307 -1.48 -13.72 -10.57
N LEU A 308 -0.95 -12.94 -9.62
CA LEU A 308 0.31 -12.22 -9.73
C LEU A 308 1.17 -12.57 -8.53
N GLU A 309 2.19 -13.37 -8.74
CA GLU A 309 3.19 -13.66 -7.74
C GLU A 309 4.22 -12.54 -7.68
N ILE A 310 4.41 -11.97 -6.50
CA ILE A 310 5.45 -11.00 -6.17
C ILE A 310 6.58 -11.80 -5.52
N GLY A 311 7.48 -12.33 -6.34
CA GLY A 311 8.57 -13.17 -5.85
C GLY A 311 9.60 -12.36 -5.06
N ASN A 312 9.87 -11.13 -5.47
CA ASN A 312 10.69 -10.17 -4.73
C ASN A 312 10.33 -8.75 -5.17
N LEU A 313 9.96 -7.90 -4.22
CA LEU A 313 9.80 -6.48 -4.41
C LEU A 313 10.59 -5.78 -3.30
N GLU A 314 11.76 -5.28 -3.64
CA GLU A 314 12.61 -4.50 -2.75
C GLU A 314 12.35 -3.01 -3.01
N LEU A 315 11.88 -2.32 -2.00
CA LEU A 315 11.60 -0.88 -2.05
C LEU A 315 12.61 -0.16 -1.18
N GLU A 316 13.21 0.88 -1.72
CA GLU A 316 14.02 1.82 -0.95
C GLU A 316 13.41 3.22 -1.07
N LEU A 317 13.02 3.78 0.07
CA LEU A 317 12.45 5.12 0.17
C LEU A 317 13.32 5.96 1.10
N ASN A 318 14.02 6.95 0.56
CA ASN A 318 14.92 7.82 1.34
C ASN A 318 15.88 7.02 2.26
N GLY A 319 16.44 5.93 1.75
CA GLY A 319 17.34 5.06 2.50
C GLY A 319 16.68 4.02 3.42
N GLN A 320 15.35 4.03 3.54
CA GLN A 320 14.61 2.99 4.24
C GLN A 320 14.28 1.85 3.29
N LYS A 321 14.73 0.64 3.62
CA LYS A 321 14.56 -0.55 2.78
C LYS A 321 13.45 -1.43 3.31
N ALA A 322 12.54 -1.83 2.43
CA ALA A 322 11.50 -2.80 2.70
C ALA A 322 11.49 -3.87 1.62
N LYS A 323 11.24 -5.10 2.00
CA LYS A 323 11.09 -6.24 1.11
C LYS A 323 9.67 -6.78 1.23
N ILE A 324 9.01 -6.95 0.10
CA ILE A 324 7.66 -7.49 0.01
C ILE A 324 7.71 -8.73 -0.89
N GLN A 325 7.09 -9.79 -0.43
CA GLN A 325 6.83 -11.01 -1.19
C GLN A 325 5.36 -11.36 -1.03
N GLY A 326 4.74 -11.99 -2.03
CA GLY A 326 3.34 -12.34 -1.88
C GLY A 326 2.67 -12.74 -3.17
N ILE A 327 1.36 -12.95 -3.09
CA ILE A 327 0.51 -13.35 -4.21
C ILE A 327 -0.74 -12.48 -4.22
N LEU A 328 -0.96 -11.79 -5.32
CA LEU A 328 -2.20 -11.08 -5.59
C LEU A 328 -3.09 -11.93 -6.49
N THR A 329 -4.30 -12.19 -6.04
CA THR A 329 -5.29 -12.98 -6.77
C THR A 329 -6.55 -12.16 -7.07
N GLN A 330 -7.35 -12.61 -8.06
CA GLN A 330 -8.65 -12.01 -8.42
C GLN A 330 -8.59 -10.51 -8.72
N TRP A 331 -7.49 -10.00 -9.29
CA TRP A 331 -7.25 -8.56 -9.47
C TRP A 331 -8.29 -7.81 -10.32
N GLN A 332 -9.13 -8.52 -11.11
CA GLN A 332 -10.17 -7.90 -11.94
C GLN A 332 -11.52 -7.74 -11.23
N GLN A 333 -11.75 -8.48 -10.14
CA GLN A 333 -13.01 -8.48 -9.39
C GLN A 333 -12.81 -7.86 -8.02
N ARG A 334 -12.27 -8.64 -7.11
CA ARG A 334 -11.95 -8.26 -5.75
C ARG A 334 -10.53 -8.72 -5.44
N PRO A 335 -9.54 -7.84 -5.61
CA PRO A 335 -8.16 -8.18 -5.34
C PRO A 335 -7.97 -8.72 -3.94
N HIS A 336 -7.27 -9.85 -3.84
CA HIS A 336 -6.85 -10.45 -2.59
C HIS A 336 -5.33 -10.60 -2.59
N LEU A 337 -4.67 -10.00 -1.60
CA LEU A 337 -3.22 -9.98 -1.47
C LEU A 337 -2.78 -10.75 -0.23
N ASP A 338 -2.04 -11.84 -0.44
CA ASP A 338 -1.28 -12.52 0.60
C ASP A 338 0.16 -12.05 0.53
N PHE A 339 0.72 -11.52 1.66
CA PHE A 339 2.05 -10.93 1.62
C PHE A 339 2.86 -11.13 2.89
N THR A 340 4.18 -11.08 2.73
CA THR A 340 5.14 -10.89 3.82
C THR A 340 5.91 -9.60 3.56
N LEU A 341 5.94 -8.71 4.55
CA LEU A 341 6.72 -7.48 4.53
C LEU A 341 7.81 -7.57 5.57
N SER A 342 9.04 -7.33 5.18
CA SER A 342 10.17 -7.21 6.09
C SER A 342 10.95 -5.91 5.85
N SER A 343 11.40 -5.27 6.93
CA SER A 343 12.20 -4.06 6.85
C SER A 343 13.18 -4.00 8.02
N HIS A 344 14.42 -3.58 7.72
CA HIS A 344 15.38 -3.33 8.78
C HIS A 344 14.98 -2.10 9.62
N GLN A 345 14.47 -1.05 8.98
CA GLN A 345 14.02 0.16 9.67
C GLN A 345 12.81 0.76 8.96
N LEU A 346 11.76 1.02 9.73
CA LEU A 346 10.56 1.70 9.27
C LEU A 346 10.29 2.94 10.13
N LYS A 347 10.39 4.12 9.52
CA LYS A 347 10.01 5.40 10.13
C LYS A 347 8.61 5.76 9.64
N LEU A 348 7.63 5.50 10.50
CA LEU A 348 6.23 5.68 10.14
C LEU A 348 5.88 7.15 9.85
N ASP A 349 6.52 8.10 10.53
CA ASP A 349 6.27 9.54 10.32
C ASP A 349 6.56 9.96 8.88
N GLU A 350 7.65 9.47 8.29
CA GLU A 350 8.02 9.76 6.90
C GLU A 350 7.01 9.16 5.92
N LEU A 351 6.49 7.96 6.21
CA LEU A 351 5.46 7.32 5.37
C LEU A 351 4.10 8.02 5.48
N LEU A 352 3.68 8.40 6.70
CA LEU A 352 2.43 9.13 6.92
C LEU A 352 2.47 10.53 6.29
N ALA A 353 3.65 11.13 6.18
CA ALA A 353 3.81 12.39 5.48
C ALA A 353 3.48 12.30 3.98
N LEU A 354 3.58 11.11 3.37
CA LEU A 354 3.26 10.85 1.97
C LEU A 354 1.78 10.60 1.72
N LEU A 355 1.04 10.11 2.72
CA LEU A 355 -0.38 9.83 2.56
C LEU A 355 -1.18 11.14 2.48
N PRO A 356 -2.21 11.21 1.62
CA PRO A 356 -3.10 12.35 1.58
C PRO A 356 -3.72 12.55 2.97
N ALA A 357 -3.78 13.80 3.44
CA ALA A 357 -4.43 14.10 4.71
C ALA A 357 -5.89 13.66 4.62
N THR A 358 -6.30 12.82 5.55
CA THR A 358 -7.72 12.54 5.75
C THR A 358 -8.41 13.87 6.03
N PRO A 359 -9.49 14.22 5.31
CA PRO A 359 -10.21 15.45 5.58
C PRO A 359 -10.64 15.44 7.05
N SER A 360 -10.14 16.43 7.82
CA SER A 360 -10.61 16.63 9.20
C SER A 360 -12.12 16.73 9.17
N PRO A 361 -12.83 16.04 10.04
CA PRO A 361 -14.29 16.15 10.12
C PRO A 361 -14.62 17.63 10.34
N THR A 362 -15.29 18.22 9.35
CA THR A 362 -15.85 19.56 9.45
C THR A 362 -16.64 19.62 10.72
N LYS A 363 -16.36 20.57 11.61
CA LYS A 363 -17.11 20.81 12.85
C LYS A 363 -18.57 20.97 12.50
N THR A 364 -19.29 19.86 12.46
CA THR A 364 -20.74 19.85 12.37
C THR A 364 -21.28 20.26 13.72
N SER A 365 -21.99 21.35 13.69
CA SER A 365 -22.96 21.89 14.64
C SER A 365 -23.27 20.99 15.84
N ARG A 366 -22.98 21.54 17.00
CA ARG A 366 -23.44 21.15 18.33
C ARG A 366 -24.80 20.46 18.29
N ALA A 367 -24.83 19.15 18.44
CA ALA A 367 -26.03 18.41 18.80
C ALA A 367 -26.34 18.66 20.30
N ASP A 368 -27.59 18.90 20.56
CA ASP A 368 -28.19 19.19 21.89
C ASP A 368 -27.85 18.07 22.92
N PRO A 369 -27.35 18.39 24.11
CA PRO A 369 -26.88 17.38 25.09
C PRO A 369 -27.97 16.59 25.81
N ARG A 370 -29.17 16.47 25.30
CA ARG A 370 -30.33 15.94 26.06
C ARG A 370 -30.80 14.54 25.71
N GLN A 371 -30.09 13.76 24.93
CA GLN A 371 -30.42 12.34 24.77
C GLN A 371 -29.23 11.46 25.20
N PRO A 372 -29.39 10.64 26.28
CA PRO A 372 -28.40 9.61 26.57
C PRO A 372 -28.45 8.53 25.47
N PRO A 373 -27.32 8.07 24.95
CA PRO A 373 -27.30 6.96 24.01
C PRO A 373 -27.76 5.68 24.68
N ALA A 374 -28.52 4.88 23.94
CA ALA A 374 -29.00 3.57 24.40
C ALA A 374 -27.81 2.73 24.86
N GLN A 375 -27.93 2.20 26.07
CA GLN A 375 -26.99 1.26 26.66
C GLN A 375 -27.12 -0.07 25.93
N ASP A 376 -26.28 -0.30 24.92
CA ASP A 376 -26.01 -1.65 24.46
C ASP A 376 -25.01 -2.31 25.40
N ASN A 377 -25.48 -3.40 26.02
CA ASN A 377 -24.82 -4.24 27.02
C ASN A 377 -23.62 -5.02 26.41
N PHE A 378 -22.57 -4.34 25.96
CA PHE A 378 -21.34 -5.00 25.52
C PHE A 378 -20.23 -5.12 26.59
N LEU A 379 -20.49 -4.66 27.82
CA LEU A 379 -19.49 -4.60 28.89
C LEU A 379 -19.71 -5.57 30.05
N ALA A 380 -20.69 -6.47 29.96
CA ALA A 380 -20.95 -7.47 30.99
C ALA A 380 -20.54 -8.85 30.49
N GLU A 381 -19.27 -9.17 30.49
CA GLU A 381 -18.72 -10.52 30.67
C GLU A 381 -17.20 -10.49 30.42
N ASN A 382 -16.51 -10.45 31.48
CA ASN A 382 -15.21 -10.95 31.84
C ASN A 382 -14.58 -10.07 32.92
N VAL A 383 -15.03 -10.31 34.12
CA VAL A 383 -14.33 -9.90 35.33
C VAL A 383 -12.99 -10.61 35.33
N VAL A 384 -11.93 -9.89 35.00
CA VAL A 384 -10.57 -10.35 35.30
C VAL A 384 -10.48 -10.36 36.82
N GLN A 385 -10.50 -11.55 37.43
CA GLN A 385 -10.18 -11.75 38.83
C GLN A 385 -8.83 -11.08 39.13
N GLU A 386 -8.81 -10.34 40.23
CA GLU A 386 -7.52 -9.85 40.77
C GLU A 386 -6.59 -11.07 40.96
N PRO A 387 -5.31 -10.99 40.57
CA PRO A 387 -4.37 -12.01 40.95
C PRO A 387 -4.22 -11.95 42.48
N GLY A 388 -4.86 -12.90 43.15
CA GLY A 388 -4.60 -13.18 44.55
C GLY A 388 -3.13 -13.54 44.70
N SER A 389 -2.56 -13.10 45.79
CA SER A 389 -1.19 -13.40 46.20
C SER A 389 -0.99 -14.92 46.43
N GLU A 390 -0.75 -15.67 45.36
CA GLU A 390 -0.20 -17.02 45.47
C GLU A 390 0.91 -17.15 44.45
N SER A 391 2.09 -17.48 44.99
CA SER A 391 3.32 -17.71 44.26
C SER A 391 3.15 -18.89 43.27
N ALA A 392 3.01 -18.57 41.99
CA ALA A 392 3.15 -19.57 40.92
C ALA A 392 4.41 -19.24 40.11
N SER A 393 5.36 -20.13 40.18
CA SER A 393 6.61 -20.13 39.41
C SER A 393 6.35 -19.92 37.91
N PRO A 394 7.22 -19.20 37.21
CA PRO A 394 7.02 -18.90 35.80
C PRO A 394 7.21 -20.16 34.94
N ARG A 395 6.22 -20.49 34.13
CA ARG A 395 6.41 -21.43 33.02
C ARG A 395 7.28 -20.75 31.95
N VAL A 396 8.51 -21.19 31.86
CA VAL A 396 9.46 -20.90 30.81
C VAL A 396 8.86 -21.34 29.48
N LEU A 397 8.56 -20.40 28.59
CA LEU A 397 8.33 -20.66 27.17
C LEU A 397 9.68 -20.95 26.51
N THR A 398 9.96 -22.24 26.32
CA THR A 398 11.13 -22.71 25.60
C THR A 398 10.99 -22.37 24.10
N LYS A 399 12.03 -21.72 23.57
CA LYS A 399 12.31 -21.58 22.13
C LYS A 399 12.25 -22.92 21.41
N PRO A 400 11.72 -23.01 20.19
CA PRO A 400 11.93 -24.18 19.35
C PRO A 400 13.35 -24.15 18.77
N THR A 401 14.14 -25.09 19.21
CA THR A 401 15.46 -25.41 18.67
C THR A 401 15.32 -26.12 17.33
N LYS A 402 15.98 -25.61 16.29
CA LYS A 402 16.27 -26.33 15.06
C LYS A 402 17.01 -27.64 15.37
N LYS A 403 16.50 -28.76 14.87
CA LYS A 403 17.31 -29.95 14.66
C LYS A 403 16.88 -30.70 13.40
N SER A 404 17.75 -30.63 12.42
CA SER A 404 18.29 -31.65 11.52
C SER A 404 17.41 -32.80 11.02
N GLU A 405 17.44 -32.90 9.70
CA GLU A 405 17.19 -34.08 8.86
C GLU A 405 17.72 -35.40 9.43
N GLU A 406 16.93 -36.42 9.28
CA GLU A 406 17.36 -37.72 8.73
C GLU A 406 16.20 -38.72 8.67
N THR A 407 15.87 -39.13 7.44
CA THR A 407 15.74 -40.45 6.84
C THR A 407 14.79 -41.51 7.46
N LEU A 408 14.04 -42.08 6.52
CA LEU A 408 13.63 -43.48 6.31
C LEU A 408 12.15 -43.82 6.45
N GLU A 409 11.60 -44.07 5.28
CA GLU A 409 11.12 -45.37 4.71
C GLU A 409 9.89 -46.04 5.35
N LYS A 410 8.94 -46.22 4.44
CA LYS A 410 8.04 -47.37 4.21
C LYS A 410 7.23 -47.95 5.38
N SER A 411 5.92 -47.90 5.21
CA SER A 411 5.11 -49.12 5.09
C SER A 411 3.68 -48.82 4.65
N ALA A 412 3.33 -49.39 3.53
CA ALA A 412 1.98 -49.61 3.06
C ALA A 412 1.36 -50.78 3.84
N VAL A 413 0.03 -50.75 4.05
CA VAL A 413 -0.85 -51.91 3.94
C VAL A 413 -2.32 -51.52 4.20
N LYS A 414 -3.11 -51.66 3.13
CA LYS A 414 -4.40 -52.34 2.89
C LYS A 414 -5.66 -51.93 3.67
N THR A 415 -6.56 -51.40 2.88
CA THR A 415 -7.91 -51.90 2.51
C THR A 415 -8.65 -52.83 3.48
N GLU A 416 -9.86 -52.43 3.86
CA GLU A 416 -11.04 -53.28 3.64
C GLU A 416 -12.36 -52.52 3.78
N SER A 417 -13.29 -52.94 2.96
CA SER A 417 -14.55 -52.34 2.57
C SER A 417 -15.78 -52.98 3.26
N VAL A 418 -16.83 -52.17 3.48
CA VAL A 418 -18.28 -52.39 3.19
C VAL A 418 -19.02 -53.47 4.08
N PRO A 419 -20.37 -53.43 4.20
CA PRO A 419 -21.45 -52.49 4.00
C PRO A 419 -22.58 -52.54 5.10
N GLY A 420 -23.61 -51.67 4.94
CA GLY A 420 -24.93 -52.08 5.43
C GLY A 420 -25.86 -50.94 5.85
N THR A 421 -26.73 -50.56 4.95
CA THR A 421 -28.20 -50.29 5.05
C THR A 421 -28.78 -49.81 6.40
N ASP A 422 -29.48 -48.69 6.46
CA ASP A 422 -30.95 -48.74 6.40
C ASP A 422 -31.59 -47.34 6.20
N GLN A 423 -32.78 -47.35 5.62
CA GLN A 423 -33.63 -46.29 5.19
C GLN A 423 -34.40 -45.65 6.38
N SER A 424 -34.60 -44.36 6.39
CA SER A 424 -35.89 -43.78 6.77
C SER A 424 -36.13 -42.44 6.09
N LYS A 425 -37.30 -42.40 5.46
CA LYS A 425 -37.89 -41.27 4.77
C LYS A 425 -38.24 -40.14 5.74
N GLU A 426 -37.93 -38.90 5.40
CA GLU A 426 -38.70 -37.73 5.85
C GLU A 426 -39.06 -36.79 4.70
N VAL A 427 -40.30 -36.34 4.75
CA VAL A 427 -41.05 -35.57 3.78
C VAL A 427 -40.65 -34.09 3.84
N PRO A 428 -40.54 -33.35 2.72
CA PRO A 428 -40.20 -31.93 2.77
C PRO A 428 -41.43 -31.08 3.09
N VAL A 429 -41.28 -30.17 4.05
CA VAL A 429 -42.24 -29.10 4.36
C VAL A 429 -41.78 -27.83 3.62
N GLU A 430 -42.60 -27.32 2.71
CA GLU A 430 -42.45 -26.01 2.07
C GLU A 430 -42.58 -24.86 3.07
N PRO A 431 -41.75 -23.82 3.03
CA PRO A 431 -42.04 -22.57 3.74
C PRO A 431 -42.86 -21.62 2.88
N VAL A 432 -43.99 -21.22 3.43
CA VAL A 432 -44.96 -20.22 2.92
C VAL A 432 -44.27 -18.84 2.93
N ALA A 433 -44.34 -18.14 1.78
CA ALA A 433 -43.89 -16.75 1.62
C ALA A 433 -44.90 -15.76 2.26
N PRO A 434 -44.47 -14.71 2.94
CA PRO A 434 -45.36 -13.61 3.32
C PRO A 434 -45.53 -12.59 2.17
N SER A 435 -46.78 -12.21 1.94
CA SER A 435 -47.27 -11.22 1.01
C SER A 435 -46.75 -9.80 1.28
N PRO A 436 -46.54 -8.95 0.26
CA PRO A 436 -45.99 -7.59 0.47
C PRO A 436 -47.08 -6.60 0.87
N ALA A 437 -46.92 -5.99 2.04
CA ALA A 437 -47.66 -4.81 2.45
C ALA A 437 -46.99 -3.53 1.96
N ALA A 438 -47.81 -2.61 1.48
CA ALA A 438 -47.47 -1.35 0.83
C ALA A 438 -46.48 -0.47 1.67
N ALA A 439 -45.34 -0.12 1.06
CA ALA A 439 -44.44 0.91 1.55
C ALA A 439 -44.78 2.24 0.87
N ALA A 440 -45.16 3.21 1.67
CA ALA A 440 -45.41 4.58 1.28
C ALA A 440 -44.11 5.27 0.84
N ASN A 441 -44.17 5.99 -0.26
CA ASN A 441 -43.08 6.84 -0.80
C ASN A 441 -42.74 7.97 0.17
N LEU A 442 -41.53 7.96 0.69
CA LEU A 442 -40.83 9.13 1.27
C LEU A 442 -39.80 9.63 0.25
N PRO A 443 -39.68 10.95 0.06
CA PRO A 443 -38.74 11.50 -0.93
C PRO A 443 -37.30 11.23 -0.51
N SER A 444 -36.53 10.65 -1.42
CA SER A 444 -35.10 10.40 -1.28
C SER A 444 -34.35 11.73 -1.27
N THR A 445 -33.98 12.19 -0.09
CA THR A 445 -32.96 13.22 0.11
C THR A 445 -31.60 12.65 -0.26
N GLY A 446 -30.85 13.45 -1.01
CA GLY A 446 -29.62 13.16 -1.73
C GLY A 446 -28.63 12.21 -1.05
N SER A 447 -28.18 11.24 -1.83
CA SER A 447 -27.04 10.40 -1.53
C SER A 447 -25.79 11.26 -1.31
N GLN A 448 -25.41 11.47 -0.07
CA GLN A 448 -24.02 11.78 0.28
C GLN A 448 -23.21 10.53 -0.08
N SER A 449 -22.39 10.65 -1.13
CA SER A 449 -21.40 9.65 -1.47
C SER A 449 -20.38 9.55 -0.35
N GLY A 450 -20.58 8.62 0.57
CA GLY A 450 -19.56 8.20 1.53
C GLY A 450 -18.29 7.72 0.80
N PRO A 451 -17.14 7.72 1.44
CA PRO A 451 -15.91 7.21 0.84
C PRO A 451 -16.15 5.79 0.35
N LYS A 452 -15.77 5.55 -0.91
CA LYS A 452 -15.90 4.22 -1.52
C LYS A 452 -15.04 3.23 -0.72
N PRO A 453 -15.57 2.06 -0.34
CA PRO A 453 -14.78 1.05 0.35
C PRO A 453 -13.55 0.70 -0.49
N ILE A 454 -12.41 0.47 0.16
CA ILE A 454 -11.19 0.02 -0.50
C ILE A 454 -11.50 -1.37 -1.07
N PRO A 455 -11.50 -1.55 -2.40
CA PRO A 455 -11.89 -2.81 -3.01
C PRO A 455 -10.74 -3.84 -2.97
N LEU A 456 -10.03 -3.93 -1.85
CA LEU A 456 -8.86 -4.79 -1.65
C LEU A 456 -9.02 -5.56 -0.34
N ASP A 457 -8.90 -6.86 -0.41
CA ASP A 457 -8.66 -7.72 0.74
C ASP A 457 -7.16 -8.04 0.81
N ALA A 458 -6.57 -8.02 1.98
CA ALA A 458 -5.16 -8.33 2.16
C ALA A 458 -4.95 -9.06 3.48
N GLN A 459 -4.02 -10.02 3.48
CA GLN A 459 -3.52 -10.66 4.69
C GLN A 459 -2.02 -10.89 4.57
N GLY A 460 -1.32 -10.91 5.69
CA GLY A 460 0.11 -11.13 5.64
C GLY A 460 0.78 -10.98 6.99
N GLU A 461 2.10 -11.10 6.93
CA GLU A 461 3.00 -10.97 8.08
C GLU A 461 3.91 -9.77 7.87
N ILE A 462 4.17 -9.05 8.95
CA ILE A 462 5.03 -7.88 8.95
C ILE A 462 6.13 -8.11 9.98
N HIS A 463 7.38 -8.01 9.55
CA HIS A 463 8.58 -8.17 10.37
C HIS A 463 9.46 -6.94 10.24
N LEU A 464 9.64 -6.20 11.33
CA LEU A 464 10.47 -5.01 11.36
C LEU A 464 11.55 -5.15 12.43
N ASP A 465 12.83 -5.01 12.04
CA ASP A 465 13.89 -4.98 13.04
C ASP A 465 13.78 -3.74 13.91
N TRP A 466 13.47 -2.58 13.30
CA TRP A 466 13.26 -1.30 13.97
C TRP A 466 12.02 -0.59 13.44
N PHE A 467 11.19 -0.10 14.35
CA PHE A 467 10.02 0.73 14.10
C PHE A 467 10.14 2.03 14.87
N LEU A 468 10.01 3.15 14.16
CA LEU A 468 10.07 4.48 14.73
C LEU A 468 8.79 5.26 14.42
N TYR A 469 8.21 5.83 15.46
CA TYR A 469 7.07 6.74 15.33
C TYR A 469 7.15 7.83 16.41
N ASN A 470 7.34 9.08 15.99
CA ASN A 470 7.66 10.18 16.90
C ASN A 470 8.88 9.82 17.80
N LYS A 471 8.65 9.71 19.10
CA LYS A 471 9.67 9.33 20.09
C LYS A 471 9.64 7.85 20.46
N LEU A 472 8.65 7.12 19.95
CA LEU A 472 8.51 5.69 20.21
C LEU A 472 9.50 4.93 19.33
N VAL A 473 10.33 4.12 19.95
CA VAL A 473 11.30 3.24 19.30
C VAL A 473 11.02 1.82 19.73
N ALA A 474 10.58 0.98 18.80
CA ALA A 474 10.37 -0.44 19.04
C ALA A 474 11.30 -1.26 18.15
N SER A 475 11.71 -2.42 18.61
CA SER A 475 12.51 -3.38 17.84
C SER A 475 11.83 -4.76 17.80
N ASN A 476 12.25 -5.59 16.84
CA ASN A 476 11.69 -6.93 16.64
C ASN A 476 10.16 -6.91 16.60
N VAL A 477 9.62 -6.04 15.76
CA VAL A 477 8.16 -5.91 15.61
C VAL A 477 7.67 -6.99 14.67
N ASP A 478 6.80 -7.86 15.19
CA ASP A 478 6.15 -8.93 14.45
C ASP A 478 4.64 -8.79 14.59
N CYS A 479 3.93 -8.81 13.48
CA CYS A 479 2.49 -8.85 13.51
C CYS A 479 1.87 -9.55 12.30
N GLN A 480 0.67 -10.09 12.51
CA GLN A 480 -0.19 -10.53 11.42
C GLN A 480 -1.19 -9.43 11.09
N PHE A 481 -1.37 -9.21 9.82
CA PHE A 481 -2.23 -8.17 9.26
C PHE A 481 -3.33 -8.82 8.44
N ILE A 482 -4.58 -8.46 8.68
CA ILE A 482 -5.75 -8.89 7.91
C ILE A 482 -6.59 -7.65 7.62
N LEU A 483 -6.82 -7.39 6.34
CA LEU A 483 -7.74 -6.38 5.85
C LEU A 483 -8.81 -7.05 5.00
N GLN A 484 -10.06 -6.97 5.43
CA GLN A 484 -11.18 -7.58 4.72
C GLN A 484 -12.40 -6.67 4.77
N ASN A 485 -12.97 -6.32 3.61
CA ASN A 485 -14.12 -5.41 3.54
C ASN A 485 -13.88 -4.04 4.23
N GLY A 486 -12.66 -3.50 4.17
CA GLY A 486 -12.28 -2.27 4.89
C GLY A 486 -12.06 -2.46 6.39
N LYS A 487 -12.29 -3.66 6.94
CA LYS A 487 -12.02 -3.97 8.35
C LYS A 487 -10.60 -4.48 8.51
N LEU A 488 -9.84 -3.77 9.33
CA LEU A 488 -8.46 -4.09 9.67
C LEU A 488 -8.41 -4.88 10.97
N ARG A 489 -7.56 -5.92 10.98
CA ARG A 489 -7.14 -6.64 12.18
C ARG A 489 -5.63 -6.82 12.15
N VAL A 490 -4.98 -6.43 13.24
CA VAL A 490 -3.56 -6.68 13.49
C VAL A 490 -3.48 -7.50 14.78
N GLU A 491 -3.22 -8.79 14.66
CA GLU A 491 -3.27 -9.75 15.78
C GLU A 491 -2.63 -11.09 15.36
N PRO A 492 -1.61 -11.63 16.09
CA PRO A 492 -0.94 -11.00 17.23
C PRO A 492 -0.04 -9.85 16.80
N LEU A 493 0.21 -8.92 17.73
CA LEU A 493 1.25 -7.91 17.64
C LEU A 493 2.25 -8.16 18.77
N SER A 494 3.53 -8.22 18.46
CA SER A 494 4.61 -8.31 19.43
C SER A 494 5.77 -7.39 19.05
N ALA A 495 6.46 -6.86 20.04
CA ALA A 495 7.64 -6.03 19.85
C ALA A 495 8.49 -5.98 21.13
N SER A 496 9.74 -5.59 20.98
CA SER A 496 10.58 -5.16 22.10
C SER A 496 10.51 -3.63 22.22
N LEU A 497 10.28 -3.10 23.40
CA LEU A 497 10.06 -1.69 23.65
C LEU A 497 10.79 -1.28 24.93
N TYR A 498 11.72 -0.32 24.84
CA TYR A 498 12.45 0.22 26.02
C TYR A 498 12.93 -0.87 27.00
N GLY A 499 13.65 -1.87 26.51
CA GLY A 499 14.20 -2.95 27.32
C GLY A 499 13.23 -4.05 27.74
N GLY A 500 11.92 -3.87 27.56
CA GLY A 500 10.88 -4.85 27.85
C GLY A 500 10.16 -5.36 26.61
N ALA A 501 9.03 -6.05 26.82
CA ALA A 501 8.20 -6.59 25.76
C ALA A 501 6.87 -5.84 25.65
N LEU A 502 6.35 -5.74 24.42
CA LEU A 502 5.02 -5.24 24.10
C LEU A 502 4.27 -6.31 23.32
N GLY A 503 3.03 -6.53 23.67
CA GLY A 503 2.12 -7.37 22.90
C GLY A 503 0.73 -6.77 22.78
N GLY A 504 -0.07 -7.28 21.84
CA GLY A 504 -1.42 -6.76 21.71
C GLY A 504 -2.14 -7.11 20.44
N SER A 505 -3.24 -6.38 20.22
CA SER A 505 -4.04 -6.44 19.00
C SER A 505 -4.71 -5.10 18.71
N VAL A 506 -4.93 -4.83 17.41
CA VAL A 506 -5.68 -3.67 16.94
C VAL A 506 -6.72 -4.12 15.92
N LYS A 507 -7.94 -3.62 16.05
CA LYS A 507 -9.04 -3.82 15.10
C LYS A 507 -9.61 -2.46 14.71
N GLY A 508 -9.96 -2.26 13.46
CA GLY A 508 -10.50 -1.00 12.98
C GLY A 508 -11.28 -1.13 11.69
N ASP A 509 -12.04 -0.08 11.34
CA ASP A 509 -12.73 0.03 10.07
C ASP A 509 -12.17 1.21 9.29
N ILE A 510 -11.17 0.93 8.43
CA ILE A 510 -10.47 1.96 7.64
C ILE A 510 -11.29 2.43 6.42
N GLY A 511 -12.41 1.78 6.14
CA GLY A 511 -13.36 2.19 5.09
C GLY A 511 -14.28 3.33 5.52
N SER A 512 -14.32 3.66 6.81
CA SER A 512 -15.17 4.70 7.36
C SER A 512 -14.44 6.04 7.52
N PRO A 513 -15.10 7.19 7.30
CA PRO A 513 -14.53 8.49 7.61
C PRO A 513 -14.31 8.61 9.12
N GLY A 514 -13.07 8.90 9.56
CA GLY A 514 -12.70 8.81 10.96
C GLY A 514 -12.79 7.36 11.43
N PRO A 515 -11.79 6.52 11.08
CA PRO A 515 -11.88 5.08 11.29
C PRO A 515 -12.05 4.72 12.77
N PRO A 516 -13.13 4.03 13.16
CA PRO A 516 -13.27 3.51 14.50
C PRO A 516 -12.25 2.40 14.73
N PHE A 517 -11.68 2.35 15.93
CA PHE A 517 -10.72 1.33 16.31
C PHE A 517 -10.97 0.77 17.70
N GLN A 518 -10.51 -0.44 17.93
CA GLN A 518 -10.39 -1.10 19.22
C GLN A 518 -8.97 -1.67 19.34
N SER A 519 -8.34 -1.50 20.50
CA SER A 519 -7.02 -2.03 20.76
C SER A 519 -6.93 -2.66 22.16
N VAL A 520 -6.10 -3.68 22.23
CA VAL A 520 -5.63 -4.26 23.49
C VAL A 520 -4.13 -4.25 23.43
N VAL A 521 -3.47 -3.60 24.38
CA VAL A 521 -2.02 -3.50 24.48
C VAL A 521 -1.61 -3.91 25.87
N TYR A 522 -0.58 -4.73 25.97
CA TYR A 522 0.05 -5.06 27.23
C TYR A 522 1.57 -4.94 27.11
N THR A 523 2.21 -4.62 28.20
CA THR A 523 3.66 -4.52 28.26
C THR A 523 4.18 -5.29 29.46
N GLU A 524 5.40 -5.80 29.33
CA GLU A 524 6.09 -6.54 30.39
C GLU A 524 7.51 -5.98 30.55
N ASN A 525 7.85 -5.61 31.80
CA ASN A 525 9.18 -5.16 32.22
C ASN A 525 9.80 -4.05 31.36
N ILE A 526 8.97 -3.09 30.92
CA ILE A 526 9.48 -1.90 30.22
C ILE A 526 10.29 -1.07 31.24
N LEU A 527 11.48 -0.66 30.87
CA LEU A 527 12.33 0.17 31.71
C LEU A 527 11.84 1.61 31.76
N LEU A 528 11.47 2.09 32.95
CA LEU A 528 10.92 3.44 33.16
C LEU A 528 11.91 4.53 32.77
N ASP A 529 13.18 4.34 33.08
CA ASP A 529 14.27 5.28 32.76
C ASP A 529 14.45 5.47 31.24
N GLU A 530 14.25 4.43 30.44
CA GLU A 530 14.25 4.51 28.96
C GLU A 530 13.04 5.30 28.43
N ILE A 531 11.84 5.09 29.00
CA ILE A 531 10.66 5.89 28.67
C ILE A 531 10.91 7.36 28.99
N ILE A 532 11.43 7.64 30.19
CA ILE A 532 11.72 9.01 30.63
C ILE A 532 12.79 9.64 29.74
N ALA A 533 13.87 8.92 29.41
CA ALA A 533 14.88 9.40 28.50
C ALA A 533 14.33 9.79 27.11
N ALA A 534 13.35 9.05 26.61
CA ALA A 534 12.74 9.33 25.31
C ALA A 534 11.76 10.52 25.34
N PHE A 535 10.89 10.58 26.35
CA PHE A 535 9.81 11.57 26.39
C PHE A 535 10.13 12.83 27.18
N TRP A 536 10.92 12.69 28.25
CA TRP A 536 11.33 13.78 29.16
C TRP A 536 12.86 13.72 29.40
N PRO A 537 13.69 14.02 28.40
CA PRO A 537 15.16 13.87 28.48
C PRO A 537 15.81 14.70 29.58
N GLN A 538 15.16 15.78 30.08
CA GLN A 538 15.59 16.58 31.19
C GLN A 538 15.58 15.84 32.55
N SER A 539 14.73 14.80 32.66
CA SER A 539 14.59 13.96 33.86
C SER A 539 15.23 12.57 33.68
N LYS A 540 16.16 12.46 32.73
CA LYS A 540 16.86 11.20 32.49
C LYS A 540 17.71 10.83 33.73
N GLY A 541 17.52 9.62 34.23
CA GLY A 541 18.21 9.10 35.41
C GLY A 541 17.52 9.42 36.74
N ASP A 542 16.49 10.27 36.73
CA ASP A 542 15.74 10.60 37.93
C ASP A 542 14.74 9.51 38.35
N TRP A 543 14.24 8.76 37.37
CA TRP A 543 13.18 7.78 37.58
C TRP A 543 13.58 6.43 37.02
N SER A 544 13.40 5.38 37.80
CA SER A 544 13.66 4.00 37.37
C SER A 544 12.59 3.05 37.86
N GLY A 545 12.54 1.83 37.29
CA GLY A 545 11.60 0.78 37.67
C GLY A 545 11.12 -0.02 36.45
N ASN A 546 10.44 -1.12 36.71
CA ASN A 546 9.93 -2.04 35.70
C ASN A 546 8.42 -1.83 35.50
N VAL A 547 8.04 -1.31 34.34
CA VAL A 547 6.67 -0.93 34.01
C VAL A 547 5.95 -2.10 33.32
N ASN A 548 4.81 -2.49 33.90
CA ASN A 548 3.87 -3.42 33.30
C ASN A 548 2.53 -2.69 33.13
N LEU A 549 1.97 -2.76 31.92
CA LEU A 549 0.75 -2.05 31.56
C LEU A 549 -0.19 -2.99 30.83
N ILE A 550 -1.48 -2.89 31.11
CA ILE A 550 -2.54 -3.46 30.29
C ILE A 550 -3.54 -2.34 29.97
N SER A 551 -3.75 -2.08 28.69
CA SER A 551 -4.71 -1.08 28.23
C SER A 551 -5.66 -1.66 27.19
N ARG A 552 -6.94 -1.40 27.37
CA ARG A 552 -7.97 -1.61 26.35
C ARG A 552 -8.52 -0.24 25.97
N ALA A 553 -8.46 0.08 24.70
CA ALA A 553 -8.91 1.36 24.20
C ALA A 553 -9.78 1.19 22.95
N GLU A 554 -10.75 2.08 22.81
CA GLU A 554 -11.57 2.25 21.62
C GLU A 554 -11.73 3.73 21.31
N GLY A 555 -11.90 4.08 20.04
CA GLY A 555 -11.99 5.47 19.64
C GLY A 555 -12.25 5.63 18.16
N ILE A 556 -12.17 6.86 17.69
CA ILE A 556 -12.38 7.25 16.29
C ILE A 556 -11.14 8.03 15.82
N GLY A 557 -10.34 7.44 14.93
CA GLY A 557 -9.14 8.07 14.41
C GLY A 557 -8.23 8.62 15.50
N THR A 558 -7.93 9.92 15.46
CA THR A 558 -7.12 10.65 16.45
C THR A 558 -7.97 11.58 17.35
N ASP A 559 -9.29 11.38 17.39
CA ASP A 559 -10.20 12.21 18.17
C ASP A 559 -10.12 11.86 19.66
N LEU A 560 -9.40 12.68 20.45
CA LEU A 560 -9.22 12.48 21.88
C LEU A 560 -10.55 12.47 22.67
N PRO A 561 -11.56 13.32 22.40
CA PRO A 561 -12.87 13.21 22.99
C PRO A 561 -13.57 11.87 22.77
N ALA A 562 -13.36 11.25 21.60
CA ALA A 562 -13.97 9.94 21.29
C ALA A 562 -13.21 8.77 21.92
N LEU A 563 -12.00 9.00 22.45
CA LEU A 563 -11.19 7.96 23.08
C LEU A 563 -11.82 7.49 24.39
N GLN A 564 -12.08 6.19 24.47
CA GLN A 564 -12.45 5.50 25.70
C GLN A 564 -11.36 4.46 26.01
N SER A 565 -10.84 4.45 27.23
CA SER A 565 -9.86 3.45 27.62
C SER A 565 -9.98 3.00 29.07
N ARG A 566 -9.50 1.79 29.33
CA ARG A 566 -9.27 1.24 30.65
C ARG A 566 -7.82 0.78 30.72
N THR A 567 -7.03 1.44 31.54
CA THR A 567 -5.62 1.18 31.68
C THR A 567 -5.30 0.80 33.13
N PHE A 568 -4.59 -0.29 33.29
CA PHE A 568 -3.96 -0.71 34.53
C PHE A 568 -2.46 -0.62 34.36
N LEU A 569 -1.80 0.08 35.29
CA LEU A 569 -0.36 0.27 35.34
C LEU A 569 0.16 -0.33 36.62
N ASN A 570 1.27 -1.06 36.54
CA ASN A 570 2.04 -1.54 37.66
C ASN A 570 3.52 -1.27 37.40
N ILE A 571 4.18 -0.56 38.34
CA ILE A 571 5.63 -0.34 38.30
C ILE A 571 6.22 -1.04 39.52
N ASN A 572 7.11 -2.00 39.29
CA ASN A 572 7.85 -2.69 40.33
C ASN A 572 9.20 -2.04 40.51
N GLU A 573 9.70 -2.05 41.76
CA GLU A 573 11.02 -1.51 42.14
C GLU A 573 11.22 -0.08 41.63
N ALA A 574 10.19 0.77 41.83
CA ALA A 574 10.22 2.14 41.36
C ALA A 574 11.10 3.00 42.29
N GLU A 575 11.99 3.78 41.68
CA GLU A 575 12.80 4.77 42.37
C GLU A 575 12.61 6.13 41.68
N PHE A 576 12.31 7.15 42.48
CA PHE A 576 12.10 8.51 41.99
C PHE A 576 13.04 9.43 42.72
N SER A 577 13.86 10.17 42.00
CA SER A 577 14.74 11.21 42.51
C SER A 577 14.44 12.54 41.80
N GLY A 578 14.81 13.64 42.42
CA GLY A 578 14.72 14.97 41.82
C GLY A 578 13.30 15.49 41.54
N HIS A 579 12.24 14.73 41.85
CA HIS A 579 10.87 15.17 41.60
C HIS A 579 10.49 16.37 42.48
N PRO A 580 9.89 17.45 41.92
CA PRO A 580 9.58 18.67 42.65
C PRO A 580 8.80 18.48 43.95
N LEU A 581 7.85 17.52 43.95
CA LEU A 581 7.13 17.17 45.19
C LEU A 581 8.03 16.64 46.28
N PHE A 582 8.94 15.73 45.95
CA PHE A 582 9.81 15.10 46.91
C PHE A 582 10.89 16.05 47.41
N LEU A 583 11.37 16.96 46.55
CA LEU A 583 12.26 18.05 46.97
C LEU A 583 11.57 18.96 47.98
N LYS A 584 10.31 19.36 47.71
CA LYS A 584 9.51 20.17 48.68
C LYS A 584 9.24 19.44 49.99
N LEU A 585 8.96 18.14 49.92
CA LEU A 585 8.79 17.32 51.14
C LEU A 585 10.12 17.22 51.90
N SER A 586 11.25 17.06 51.23
CA SER A 586 12.60 17.05 51.83
C SER A 586 12.89 18.36 52.57
N GLU A 587 12.58 19.48 51.94
CA GLU A 587 12.76 20.81 52.58
C GLU A 587 11.83 20.97 53.75
N LEU A 588 10.52 20.64 53.59
CA LEU A 588 9.51 20.79 54.61
C LEU A 588 9.81 19.95 55.88
N PHE A 589 10.28 18.72 55.66
CA PHE A 589 10.56 17.78 56.75
C PHE A 589 12.04 17.80 57.17
N GLN A 590 12.88 18.64 56.56
CA GLN A 590 14.35 18.72 56.80
C GLN A 590 14.99 17.32 56.78
N ALA A 591 14.65 16.55 55.74
CA ALA A 591 15.03 15.15 55.57
C ALA A 591 15.50 14.86 54.15
N GLU A 592 16.81 14.74 53.94
CA GLU A 592 17.42 14.48 52.64
C GLU A 592 16.93 13.14 52.03
N ASP A 593 16.65 12.14 52.86
CA ASP A 593 16.13 10.83 52.43
C ASP A 593 14.82 10.92 51.60
N LEU A 594 14.11 12.03 51.71
CA LEU A 594 12.86 12.26 50.95
C LEU A 594 13.10 12.77 49.51
N GLN A 595 14.36 13.13 49.18
CA GLN A 595 14.72 13.54 47.80
C GLN A 595 14.73 12.35 46.82
N GLN A 596 14.99 11.15 47.37
CA GLN A 596 15.03 9.89 46.62
C GLN A 596 14.15 8.86 47.31
N LEU A 597 13.02 8.56 46.72
CA LEU A 597 12.07 7.65 47.30
C LEU A 597 12.00 6.34 46.49
N ARG A 598 11.98 5.24 47.25
CA ARG A 598 11.85 3.89 46.69
C ARG A 598 10.48 3.33 47.01
N PHE A 599 9.84 2.71 46.02
CA PHE A 599 8.57 2.02 46.14
C PHE A 599 8.72 0.59 45.63
N SER A 600 8.35 -0.38 46.45
CA SER A 600 8.32 -1.77 46.02
C SER A 600 7.27 -1.96 44.88
N GLN A 601 6.21 -1.18 44.94
CA GLN A 601 5.12 -1.25 43.95
C GLN A 601 4.42 0.10 43.81
N VAL A 602 4.12 0.48 42.56
CA VAL A 602 3.24 1.59 42.20
C VAL A 602 2.17 1.06 41.26
N THR A 603 0.91 1.13 41.67
CA THR A 603 -0.22 0.71 40.85
C THR A 603 -1.16 1.86 40.54
N ALA A 604 -1.68 1.91 39.32
CA ALA A 604 -2.68 2.89 38.92
C ALA A 604 -3.76 2.27 38.04
N ARG A 605 -5.02 2.68 38.27
CA ARG A 605 -6.15 2.40 37.40
C ARG A 605 -6.69 3.69 36.80
N VAL A 606 -6.66 3.79 35.48
CA VAL A 606 -7.08 4.98 34.75
C VAL A 606 -8.21 4.62 33.78
N LEU A 607 -9.27 5.40 33.80
CA LEU A 607 -10.35 5.36 32.81
C LEU A 607 -10.32 6.64 32.01
N THR A 608 -10.31 6.52 30.69
CA THR A 608 -10.37 7.68 29.80
C THR A 608 -11.73 7.72 29.10
N SER A 609 -12.37 8.87 29.09
CA SER A 609 -13.58 9.16 28.32
C SER A 609 -13.76 10.65 28.14
N GLN A 610 -14.34 11.07 27.00
CA GLN A 610 -14.64 12.48 26.70
C GLN A 610 -13.42 13.42 26.86
N GLY A 611 -12.23 12.94 26.53
CA GLY A 611 -10.99 13.70 26.67
C GLY A 611 -10.49 13.86 28.10
N ILE A 612 -11.08 13.16 29.07
CA ILE A 612 -10.71 13.19 30.49
C ILE A 612 -10.18 11.82 30.91
N ALA A 613 -8.97 11.76 31.42
CA ALA A 613 -8.40 10.62 32.09
C ALA A 613 -8.73 10.68 33.60
N THR A 614 -9.52 9.74 34.10
CA THR A 614 -9.91 9.62 35.50
C THR A 614 -9.05 8.57 36.19
N LEU A 615 -8.23 8.99 37.13
CA LEU A 615 -7.46 8.13 38.01
C LEU A 615 -8.41 7.58 39.09
N LYS A 616 -8.84 6.34 38.91
CA LYS A 616 -9.78 5.68 39.84
C LYS A 616 -9.08 5.20 41.10
N ARG A 617 -7.82 4.83 41.00
CA ARG A 617 -6.97 4.42 42.11
C ARG A 617 -5.52 4.61 41.74
N LEU A 618 -4.76 5.22 42.60
CA LEU A 618 -3.33 5.21 42.69
C LEU A 618 -2.95 4.59 44.02
N HIS A 619 -1.97 3.69 44.01
CA HIS A 619 -1.44 3.11 45.25
C HIS A 619 0.08 2.94 45.13
N LEU A 620 0.81 3.56 46.02
CA LEU A 620 2.27 3.50 46.12
C LEU A 620 2.61 2.84 47.46
N VAL A 621 3.47 1.83 47.40
CA VAL A 621 3.94 1.08 48.57
C VAL A 621 5.44 1.28 48.72
N GLY A 622 5.85 2.05 49.69
CA GLY A 622 7.25 2.30 50.03
C GLY A 622 7.55 2.24 51.50
N PRO A 623 8.82 2.09 51.90
CA PRO A 623 9.19 1.95 53.31
C PRO A 623 9.10 3.28 54.06
N ILE A 624 9.30 4.41 53.42
CA ILE A 624 9.27 5.74 54.02
C ILE A 624 7.96 6.47 53.74
N VAL A 625 7.50 6.39 52.52
CA VAL A 625 6.29 7.03 52.01
C VAL A 625 5.41 6.00 51.35
N GLN A 626 4.13 6.04 51.66
CA GLN A 626 3.07 5.35 50.93
C GLN A 626 2.07 6.39 50.42
N ALA A 627 1.34 6.12 49.39
CA ALA A 627 0.29 7.02 48.92
C ALA A 627 -0.87 6.30 48.28
N GLU A 628 -2.05 6.84 48.51
CA GLU A 628 -3.25 6.52 47.74
C GLU A 628 -3.78 7.79 47.08
N GLY A 629 -4.42 7.63 45.90
CA GLY A 629 -4.91 8.80 45.20
C GLY A 629 -5.99 8.51 44.19
N THR A 630 -6.76 9.56 43.92
CA THR A 630 -7.78 9.62 42.86
C THR A 630 -7.75 11.00 42.22
N GLY A 631 -8.47 11.17 41.10
CA GLY A 631 -8.60 12.49 40.48
C GLY A 631 -8.78 12.41 38.96
N THR A 632 -8.55 13.54 38.30
CA THR A 632 -8.75 13.67 36.88
C THR A 632 -7.59 14.44 36.22
N ALA A 633 -7.32 14.10 34.95
CA ALA A 633 -6.43 14.84 34.08
C ALA A 633 -7.12 15.06 32.74
N SER A 634 -7.20 16.30 32.27
CA SER A 634 -7.71 16.62 30.96
C SER A 634 -6.65 16.36 29.90
N LEU A 635 -6.97 15.58 28.87
CA LEU A 635 -6.09 15.30 27.74
C LEU A 635 -6.03 16.45 26.73
N LEU A 636 -7.00 17.38 26.82
CA LEU A 636 -7.13 18.50 25.86
C LEU A 636 -6.33 19.71 26.28
N ASP A 637 -6.47 20.14 27.52
CA ASP A 637 -5.80 21.33 28.09
C ASP A 637 -4.77 20.97 29.16
N LYS A 638 -4.52 19.66 29.37
CA LYS A 638 -3.51 19.11 30.30
C LYS A 638 -3.74 19.45 31.77
N LYS A 639 -4.89 19.93 32.15
CA LYS A 639 -5.20 20.30 33.54
C LYS A 639 -5.29 19.08 34.45
N LEU A 640 -4.79 19.24 35.66
CA LEU A 640 -4.81 18.26 36.74
C LEU A 640 -5.74 18.66 37.86
N ASP A 641 -6.41 17.66 38.41
CA ASP A 641 -7.17 17.76 39.70
C ASP A 641 -7.08 16.41 40.40
N LEU A 642 -5.98 16.24 41.20
CA LEU A 642 -5.70 15.00 41.90
C LEU A 642 -5.76 15.21 43.40
N HIS A 643 -6.30 14.23 44.08
CA HIS A 643 -6.39 14.15 45.53
C HIS A 643 -5.59 12.95 46.01
N LEU A 644 -4.50 13.21 46.74
CA LEU A 644 -3.59 12.20 47.22
C LEU A 644 -3.64 12.16 48.75
N SER A 645 -3.59 10.98 49.28
CA SER A 645 -3.36 10.73 50.69
C SER A 645 -1.94 10.18 50.88
N LEU A 646 -1.03 11.05 51.25
CA LEU A 646 0.33 10.63 51.55
C LEU A 646 0.39 10.09 53.00
N GLN A 647 1.05 8.96 53.15
CA GLN A 647 1.37 8.36 54.46
C GLN A 647 2.89 8.37 54.61
N ILE A 648 3.37 9.18 55.56
CA ILE A 648 4.80 9.36 55.80
C ILE A 648 5.14 8.85 57.19
N GLN A 649 6.25 8.20 57.42
CA GLN A 649 6.67 7.72 58.71
C GLN A 649 6.73 8.87 59.74
N ALA A 650 6.20 8.65 60.96
CA ALA A 650 6.07 9.67 62.01
C ALA A 650 7.37 10.33 62.40
N GLN A 651 8.50 9.63 62.31
CA GLN A 651 9.84 10.16 62.56
C GLN A 651 10.21 11.37 61.70
N TYR A 652 9.73 11.41 60.44
CA TYR A 652 9.96 12.55 59.54
C TYR A 652 9.04 13.72 59.87
N VAL A 653 7.78 13.44 60.16
CA VAL A 653 6.78 14.45 60.55
C VAL A 653 7.18 15.13 61.86
N GLY A 654 7.73 14.37 62.79
CA GLY A 654 8.25 14.89 64.09
C GLY A 654 9.43 15.84 63.97
N LYS A 655 10.06 16.00 62.81
CA LYS A 655 11.08 17.01 62.55
C LYS A 655 10.51 18.43 62.43
N ILE A 656 9.23 18.56 62.09
CA ILE A 656 8.53 19.85 62.07
C ILE A 656 8.17 20.28 63.47
N PRO A 657 8.68 21.43 64.01
CA PRO A 657 8.53 21.82 65.38
C PRO A 657 7.07 21.80 65.91
N PRO A 658 6.06 22.33 65.16
CA PRO A 658 4.66 22.30 65.63
C PRO A 658 4.02 20.91 65.63
N LEU A 659 4.59 19.93 64.94
CA LEU A 659 4.10 18.56 64.81
C LEU A 659 4.86 17.54 65.65
N ARG A 660 6.00 17.92 66.25
CA ARG A 660 6.91 17.02 66.97
C ARG A 660 6.20 16.22 68.07
N ASP A 661 5.40 16.91 68.90
CA ASP A 661 4.77 16.29 70.08
C ASP A 661 3.49 15.52 69.74
N ILE A 662 3.03 15.64 68.50
CA ILE A 662 1.77 15.06 68.06
C ILE A 662 1.95 14.01 66.96
N ALA A 663 3.10 14.00 66.26
CA ALA A 663 3.36 13.06 65.18
C ALA A 663 3.14 11.59 65.56
N THR A 664 3.64 11.18 66.73
CA THR A 664 3.41 9.83 67.27
C THR A 664 1.97 9.56 67.74
N LYS A 665 1.22 10.61 68.11
CA LYS A 665 -0.18 10.49 68.56
C LYS A 665 -1.16 10.37 67.38
N ILE A 666 -0.79 10.92 66.21
CA ILE A 666 -1.59 10.86 64.99
C ILE A 666 -1.13 9.76 64.04
N ALA A 667 -0.02 9.10 64.38
CA ALA A 667 0.46 7.96 63.60
C ALA A 667 -0.49 6.77 63.70
N ASP A 668 -0.69 6.05 62.62
CA ASP A 668 -1.42 4.79 62.57
C ASP A 668 -0.66 3.66 63.30
N LYS A 669 -1.22 2.48 63.34
CA LYS A 669 -0.63 1.28 63.96
C LYS A 669 0.69 0.83 63.33
N HIS A 670 1.00 1.33 62.11
CA HIS A 670 2.23 1.05 61.37
C HIS A 670 3.24 2.19 61.48
N GLY A 671 2.94 3.24 62.22
CA GLY A 671 3.83 4.38 62.42
C GLY A 671 3.77 5.44 61.33
N PHE A 672 2.77 5.45 60.46
CA PHE A 672 2.59 6.44 59.40
C PHE A 672 1.63 7.55 59.79
N VAL A 673 1.92 8.75 59.38
CA VAL A 673 1.07 9.95 59.52
C VAL A 673 0.47 10.27 58.16
N GLN A 674 -0.85 10.38 58.08
CA GLN A 674 -1.56 10.69 56.85
C GLN A 674 -1.62 12.20 56.59
N LEU A 675 -1.23 12.61 55.37
CA LEU A 675 -1.22 13.99 54.88
C LEU A 675 -2.03 14.08 53.59
N PRO A 676 -3.19 14.73 53.57
CA PRO A 676 -3.94 14.93 52.33
C PRO A 676 -3.28 16.03 51.47
N LEU A 677 -3.01 15.69 50.24
CA LEU A 677 -2.37 16.54 49.24
C LEU A 677 -3.26 16.71 48.05
N THR A 678 -3.37 17.90 47.51
CA THR A 678 -3.99 18.19 46.21
C THR A 678 -2.94 18.52 45.19
N VAL A 679 -3.12 18.02 43.95
CA VAL A 679 -2.26 18.38 42.80
C VAL A 679 -3.15 19.01 41.74
N THR A 680 -2.91 20.28 41.46
CA THR A 680 -3.65 21.09 40.47
C THR A 680 -2.68 21.66 39.46
N GLY A 681 -3.10 22.59 38.62
CA GLY A 681 -2.27 23.13 37.53
C GLY A 681 -2.32 22.29 36.27
N THR A 682 -1.19 22.12 35.61
CA THR A 682 -1.08 21.32 34.38
C THR A 682 -0.09 20.16 34.55
N ILE A 683 -0.14 19.20 33.62
CA ILE A 683 0.85 18.08 33.59
C ILE A 683 2.29 18.63 33.50
N ASP A 684 2.49 19.72 32.78
CA ASP A 684 3.82 20.31 32.57
C ASP A 684 4.24 21.19 33.77
N GLU A 685 3.27 21.80 34.48
CA GLU A 685 3.50 22.68 35.62
C GLU A 685 2.53 22.33 36.77
N PRO A 686 2.77 21.25 37.53
CA PRO A 686 1.92 20.83 38.62
C PRO A 686 2.08 21.72 39.85
N VAL A 687 0.97 22.06 40.49
CA VAL A 687 0.91 22.83 41.75
C VAL A 687 0.46 21.91 42.88
N TYR A 688 1.29 21.78 43.89
CA TYR A 688 1.07 20.93 45.03
C TYR A 688 0.54 21.76 46.24
N GLY A 689 -0.52 21.32 46.87
CA GLY A 689 -1.14 21.97 48.03
C GLY A 689 -1.48 20.97 49.12
N LEU A 690 -1.33 21.36 50.39
CA LEU A 690 -1.91 20.61 51.51
C LEU A 690 -3.36 21.01 51.71
N ASP A 691 -4.21 20.07 52.10
CA ASP A 691 -5.63 20.37 52.39
C ASP A 691 -5.71 21.21 53.71
N GLN A 692 -6.02 22.50 53.53
CA GLN A 692 -6.12 23.46 54.63
C GLN A 692 -7.24 23.09 55.63
N ARG A 693 -8.30 22.41 55.21
CA ARG A 693 -9.37 21.96 56.09
C ARG A 693 -8.86 20.90 57.05
N TRP A 694 -8.10 19.95 56.53
CA TRP A 694 -7.48 18.90 57.35
C TRP A 694 -6.48 19.48 58.34
N LEU A 695 -5.67 20.44 57.95
CA LEU A 695 -4.74 21.13 58.83
C LEU A 695 -5.48 21.82 59.98
N ASN A 696 -6.53 22.55 59.69
CA ASN A 696 -7.32 23.26 60.69
C ASN A 696 -8.08 22.29 61.62
N GLU A 697 -8.65 21.22 61.11
CA GLU A 697 -9.35 20.20 61.89
C GLU A 697 -8.39 19.43 62.81
N THR A 698 -7.25 19.07 62.29
CA THR A 698 -6.20 18.35 63.04
C THR A 698 -5.64 19.23 64.13
N ALA A 699 -5.38 20.50 63.87
CA ALA A 699 -4.95 21.47 64.88
C ALA A 699 -6.04 21.66 66.00
N LYS A 700 -7.30 21.72 65.61
CA LYS A 700 -8.44 21.83 66.51
C LYS A 700 -8.61 20.58 67.40
N ARG A 701 -8.50 19.38 66.83
CA ARG A 701 -8.56 18.11 67.56
C ARG A 701 -7.48 17.94 68.58
N LEU A 702 -6.31 18.52 68.33
CA LEU A 702 -5.12 18.35 69.13
C LEU A 702 -4.88 19.50 70.09
N GLY A 703 -5.83 20.50 70.19
CA GLY A 703 -5.73 21.61 71.12
C GLY A 703 -4.56 22.56 70.87
N VAL A 704 -4.00 22.54 69.67
CA VAL A 704 -2.88 23.44 69.29
C VAL A 704 -3.46 24.82 69.04
N LYS A 705 -3.11 25.81 69.94
CA LYS A 705 -3.45 27.23 69.73
C LYS A 705 -2.76 27.70 68.43
N GLN A 706 -3.52 28.16 67.45
CA GLN A 706 -3.01 28.75 66.24
C GLN A 706 -2.07 29.93 66.57
N GLY A 707 -0.78 29.69 66.42
CA GLY A 707 0.18 30.77 66.37
C GLY A 707 0.00 31.53 65.05
N LYS A 708 -0.15 32.83 65.11
CA LYS A 708 -0.46 33.81 64.04
C LYS A 708 0.63 33.97 62.95
N ASN A 709 1.41 32.98 62.61
CA ASN A 709 2.55 33.17 61.64
C ASN A 709 2.71 32.02 60.61
N LEU A 710 1.61 31.69 59.89
CA LEU A 710 1.72 30.81 58.71
C LEU A 710 1.28 31.48 57.37
N GLU A 711 0.99 32.79 57.41
CA GLU A 711 0.43 33.47 56.21
C GLU A 711 1.49 34.14 55.28
N ASN A 712 2.79 34.08 55.58
CA ASN A 712 3.78 34.76 54.74
C ASN A 712 4.98 33.91 54.35
N LYS A 713 4.76 32.78 53.65
CA LYS A 713 5.73 32.17 52.70
C LYS A 713 4.96 31.40 51.67
N GLN A 714 4.43 32.11 50.67
CA GLN A 714 4.13 31.59 49.35
C GLN A 714 5.36 31.61 48.48
#